data_c9b66fcb6879ca20809514da8bc7ad5f
#
_entry.id   c9b66fcb6879ca20809514da8bc7ad5f
#
_cell.length_a   1.000
_cell.length_b   1.000
_cell.length_c   1.000
_cell.angle_alpha   90.00
_cell.angle_beta   90.00
_cell.angle_gamma   90.00
#
_symmetry.space_group_name_H-M   'P 1'
#
loop_
_entity.id
_entity.type
_entity.pdbx_description
1 polymer ?
#
loop_
_entity_poly.entity_id
_entity_poly.type
_entity_poly.pdbx_seq_one_letter_code
_entity_poly.pdbx_strand_id
1 'polypeptide(L)'
;VRGTQLWKHRTGAGARNDDMDNTCELLINVVSASKPKMLTGLSQKARGVVGAFEFRSAQSTIPPADRQILSHRVKSVEHGKPDCLRTSGNRPARAGHRQAGMGGWKKRMPSCNEADRGSKFALTRKSADFQQVLNHEKGLKRCYRERTVRRQPEAVDGIPGDGKRWNSIIWKEIFKIVNRIQARIVKAVKAGDTKKVRGLQRLLRRSKAAKLMAVRRVTSNRGKKTPGIDNVRLNTPAKKQQAVRQLNSWKYKAIPLKRIYIPKKNKKKRPLGIPSMIDRCEQALEMLALDPISECKADKCSNGFRKKRAAHDAIEGCYNALRLKGSPAWILEADIKGCFDNISHDWIMENVPASQRKLRAWLKSGYLEKSMFYPTASGTPQGGIISPVLANMSLDGMEEMLKKAFPRTKKVHMVRYADDFIITGESKELLENKVKPLIEEFLEKRGLTLSSEKTKISHINGGFDFLGFNIRKYKGKLLTKPSKSSIASIKEKIRETVKANKTAKTENLIEKLNPVIRGWGNYFRHSASKRTFTSIDHAVFEMTWKWAKRRHPGKSPKWIKSKYFQQEKNRNWVFKEKRNRHSLFKMDSIPIRRHIKIKGEANPYDPKWYEYFTERAMKLQKQNIRTRQDVLWIEQKGICPACQTELDKGEEWHTHHLKPKSKGGKDNLENLVLIHSVCHRQIHANPNTGCLLPDASRHFIKA
;
A
#
# COMPACT_ATOMS: atom_id res chain seq x y z
N VAL A 1 -25.20 -18.03 41.29
CA VAL A 1 -26.48 -18.73 41.07
C VAL A 1 -27.09 -18.20 39.77
N ARG A 2 -27.23 -19.10 38.79
CA ARG A 2 -28.12 -19.05 37.59
C ARG A 2 -27.81 -17.96 36.55
N GLY A 3 -27.73 -18.24 35.26
CA GLY A 3 -28.10 -19.42 34.48
C GLY A 3 -27.61 -19.33 33.06
N THR A 4 -27.12 -20.42 32.61
CA THR A 4 -26.90 -20.86 31.24
C THR A 4 -28.22 -21.09 30.53
N GLN A 5 -28.34 -20.60 29.28
CA GLN A 5 -29.20 -21.22 28.24
C GLN A 5 -28.71 -20.74 26.87
N LEU A 6 -28.07 -21.60 26.11
CA LEU A 6 -28.59 -22.44 25.04
C LEU A 6 -28.94 -21.65 23.74
N TRP A 7 -28.06 -21.76 22.78
CA TRP A 7 -28.41 -21.62 21.35
C TRP A 7 -28.17 -22.95 20.64
N LYS A 8 -29.24 -23.60 20.29
CA LYS A 8 -29.28 -24.74 19.38
C LYS A 8 -29.75 -24.33 17.98
N HIS A 9 -28.99 -24.82 16.98
CA HIS A 9 -29.33 -25.21 15.58
C HIS A 9 -29.92 -24.19 14.59
N ARG A 10 -29.38 -24.04 13.40
CA ARG A 10 -29.22 -24.97 12.26
C ARG A 10 -28.42 -24.37 11.12
N THR A 11 -27.70 -25.21 10.48
CA THR A 11 -26.95 -25.34 9.24
C THR A 11 -27.40 -24.56 7.99
N GLY A 12 -26.42 -24.17 7.16
CA GLY A 12 -26.58 -23.95 5.73
C GLY A 12 -25.49 -23.09 5.10
N ALA A 13 -24.62 -23.76 4.35
CA ALA A 13 -23.86 -23.36 3.16
C ALA A 13 -23.27 -21.94 3.02
N GLY A 14 -21.96 -21.89 2.91
CA GLY A 14 -21.20 -21.07 1.94
C GLY A 14 -21.41 -19.57 1.94
N ALA A 15 -20.73 -18.84 2.83
CA ALA A 15 -20.51 -17.42 2.62
C ALA A 15 -19.01 -17.12 2.66
N ARG A 16 -18.48 -16.65 1.54
CA ARG A 16 -17.16 -16.05 1.43
C ARG A 16 -17.21 -14.71 2.14
N ASN A 17 -16.53 -14.60 3.27
CA ASN A 17 -16.29 -13.32 3.92
C ASN A 17 -14.96 -12.77 3.44
N ASP A 18 -15.02 -11.76 2.56
CA ASP A 18 -13.91 -10.88 2.27
C ASP A 18 -14.06 -9.64 3.17
N ASP A 19 -13.35 -9.62 4.29
CA ASP A 19 -13.27 -8.44 5.16
C ASP A 19 -12.21 -7.48 4.64
N MET A 20 -12.66 -6.29 4.28
CA MET A 20 -11.80 -5.15 3.94
C MET A 20 -11.25 -4.53 5.24
N ASP A 21 -9.97 -4.66 5.46
CA ASP A 21 -9.19 -3.80 6.33
C ASP A 21 -7.89 -3.46 5.61
N ASN A 22 -7.84 -2.31 4.94
CA ASN A 22 -6.59 -1.58 4.70
C ASN A 22 -6.74 -0.52 3.62
N THR A 23 -6.56 0.70 3.99
CA THR A 23 -6.43 1.84 3.06
C THR A 23 -5.18 1.78 2.18
N CYS A 24 -4.19 0.97 2.52
CA CYS A 24 -3.02 0.68 1.67
C CYS A 24 -3.22 -0.54 0.76
N GLU A 25 -4.05 -1.52 1.13
CA GLU A 25 -4.38 -2.67 0.29
C GLU A 25 -5.41 -2.35 -0.81
N LEU A 26 -6.17 -1.26 -0.69
CA LEU A 26 -7.10 -0.76 -1.72
C LEU A 26 -6.42 -0.46 -3.08
N LEU A 27 -5.11 -0.29 -3.10
CA LEU A 27 -4.36 -0.07 -4.34
C LEU A 27 -4.13 -1.35 -5.16
N ILE A 28 -4.23 -2.52 -4.52
CA ILE A 28 -4.03 -3.82 -5.19
C ILE A 28 -5.38 -4.46 -5.57
N ASN A 29 -6.49 -4.06 -4.94
CA ASN A 29 -7.79 -4.73 -5.03
C ASN A 29 -8.71 -4.30 -6.18
N VAL A 30 -8.43 -3.19 -6.87
CA VAL A 30 -9.33 -2.66 -7.92
C VAL A 30 -9.14 -3.35 -9.27
N VAL A 31 -8.12 -4.18 -9.45
CA VAL A 31 -7.76 -4.76 -10.75
C VAL A 31 -8.56 -6.02 -11.13
N SER A 32 -9.34 -6.62 -10.21
CA SER A 32 -10.01 -7.91 -10.48
C SER A 32 -11.50 -7.85 -10.84
N ALA A 33 -12.10 -6.66 -10.95
CA ALA A 33 -13.54 -6.53 -11.19
C ALA A 33 -13.88 -5.63 -12.39
N SER A 34 -13.49 -6.03 -13.59
CA SER A 34 -14.20 -5.65 -14.81
C SER A 34 -13.71 -6.46 -16.02
N LYS A 35 -14.42 -7.54 -16.33
CA LYS A 35 -14.44 -8.06 -17.70
C LYS A 35 -15.66 -7.47 -18.39
N PRO A 36 -15.55 -6.84 -19.55
CA PRO A 36 -16.69 -6.60 -20.43
C PRO A 36 -17.06 -7.91 -21.11
N LYS A 37 -18.30 -8.33 -21.00
CA LYS A 37 -18.90 -9.33 -21.89
C LYS A 37 -19.11 -8.67 -23.24
N MET A 38 -18.51 -9.21 -24.28
CA MET A 38 -18.90 -9.00 -25.66
C MET A 38 -20.33 -9.53 -25.86
N LEU A 39 -21.19 -8.69 -26.38
CA LEU A 39 -22.40 -9.08 -27.08
C LEU A 39 -22.22 -8.62 -28.53
N THR A 40 -22.09 -9.59 -29.40
CA THR A 40 -22.25 -9.49 -30.84
C THR A 40 -23.73 -9.47 -31.18
N GLY A 41 -24.11 -8.61 -32.12
CA GLY A 41 -25.28 -8.88 -32.98
C GLY A 41 -26.28 -7.73 -33.15
N LEU A 42 -26.32 -7.24 -34.37
CA LEU A 42 -27.47 -6.75 -35.18
C LEU A 42 -27.76 -5.23 -35.21
N SER A 43 -27.34 -4.71 -36.33
CA SER A 43 -28.11 -4.10 -37.46
C SER A 43 -28.64 -2.69 -37.34
N GLN A 44 -28.07 -1.89 -38.21
CA GLN A 44 -28.54 -0.78 -39.06
C GLN A 44 -29.95 -0.19 -38.88
N LYS A 45 -29.91 1.12 -38.92
CA LYS A 45 -30.81 2.14 -39.50
C LYS A 45 -31.47 3.08 -38.49
N ALA A 46 -31.04 4.30 -38.48
CA ALA A 46 -31.82 5.43 -38.99
C ALA A 46 -31.04 6.76 -38.80
N ARG A 47 -31.00 7.48 -39.90
CA ARG A 47 -30.47 8.87 -39.99
C ARG A 47 -31.51 9.85 -39.43
N GLY A 48 -30.96 11.00 -38.95
CA GLY A 48 -31.62 12.28 -39.09
C GLY A 48 -32.05 12.91 -37.79
N VAL A 49 -31.45 13.99 -37.45
CA VAL A 49 -31.95 15.33 -37.35
C VAL A 49 -31.02 16.20 -36.49
N VAL A 50 -30.48 17.19 -37.16
CA VAL A 50 -29.69 18.29 -36.59
C VAL A 50 -30.65 19.24 -35.89
N GLY A 51 -30.29 19.72 -34.70
CA GLY A 51 -30.98 20.79 -34.00
C GLY A 51 -30.03 21.49 -33.05
N ALA A 52 -29.53 22.62 -33.53
CA ALA A 52 -28.79 23.59 -32.72
C ALA A 52 -29.72 24.23 -31.70
N PHE A 53 -29.23 24.44 -30.49
CA PHE A 53 -29.81 25.48 -29.59
C PHE A 53 -28.69 26.25 -28.90
N GLU A 54 -28.87 27.57 -29.04
CA GLU A 54 -28.00 28.67 -28.67
C GLU A 54 -27.88 28.87 -27.16
N PHE A 55 -26.74 29.45 -26.82
CA PHE A 55 -26.46 30.10 -25.53
C PHE A 55 -27.38 31.29 -25.28
N ARG A 56 -27.93 31.40 -24.09
CA ARG A 56 -28.32 32.68 -23.48
C ARG A 56 -27.77 32.82 -22.07
N SER A 57 -26.97 33.85 -21.92
CA SER A 57 -26.47 34.44 -20.69
C SER A 57 -27.61 35.06 -19.87
N ALA A 58 -27.56 34.91 -18.55
CA ALA A 58 -28.30 35.76 -17.63
C ALA A 58 -27.32 36.32 -16.58
N GLN A 59 -27.10 37.64 -16.71
CA GLN A 59 -26.55 38.52 -15.69
C GLN A 59 -27.66 38.91 -14.70
N SER A 60 -27.32 39.06 -13.43
CA SER A 60 -27.88 40.05 -12.46
C SER A 60 -27.31 39.69 -11.08
N THR A 61 -26.93 40.51 -10.18
CA THR A 61 -26.84 41.94 -9.95
C THR A 61 -26.21 42.06 -8.56
N ILE A 62 -25.21 42.90 -8.44
CA ILE A 62 -24.59 43.34 -7.17
C ILE A 62 -25.09 44.76 -6.91
N PRO A 63 -25.41 45.19 -5.68
CA PRO A 63 -25.39 46.60 -5.30
C PRO A 63 -24.18 46.96 -4.41
N PRO A 64 -23.77 48.23 -4.42
CA PRO A 64 -22.45 48.66 -3.98
C PRO A 64 -22.47 49.50 -2.67
N ALA A 65 -21.30 49.65 -2.05
CA ALA A 65 -20.73 50.77 -1.29
C ALA A 65 -19.54 50.25 -0.50
N ASP A 66 -18.32 50.84 -0.38
CA ASP A 66 -17.95 52.26 -0.47
C ASP A 66 -16.46 52.34 -0.87
N ARG A 67 -16.17 53.43 -1.59
CA ARG A 67 -14.83 53.93 -1.93
C ARG A 67 -14.27 54.83 -0.83
N GLN A 68 -12.95 54.78 -0.62
CA GLN A 68 -12.07 55.96 -0.48
C GLN A 68 -10.63 55.50 -0.48
N ILE A 69 -9.89 55.78 -1.54
CA ILE A 69 -8.92 56.87 -1.82
C ILE A 69 -7.65 56.80 -0.92
N LEU A 70 -6.50 56.50 -1.51
CA LEU A 70 -5.43 57.47 -1.72
C LEU A 70 -4.29 56.90 -2.54
N SER A 71 -4.00 57.62 -3.60
CA SER A 71 -2.87 57.55 -4.53
C SER A 71 -1.58 58.05 -3.89
N HIS A 72 -0.40 57.55 -4.28
CA HIS A 72 0.71 58.35 -4.83
C HIS A 72 1.92 57.47 -5.17
N ARG A 73 2.25 57.58 -6.43
CA ARG A 73 3.47 58.01 -7.12
C ARG A 73 4.62 57.03 -7.30
N VAL A 74 4.74 56.70 -8.56
CA VAL A 74 5.96 56.24 -9.29
C VAL A 74 7.08 57.30 -9.24
N LYS A 75 8.31 56.86 -9.09
CA LYS A 75 9.50 57.43 -9.76
C LYS A 75 10.59 56.40 -9.93
N SER A 76 10.95 56.21 -11.17
CA SER A 76 12.16 55.62 -11.72
C SER A 76 13.37 56.55 -11.49
N VAL A 77 14.58 56.00 -11.27
CA VAL A 77 15.83 56.53 -11.79
C VAL A 77 16.89 55.42 -11.86
N GLU A 78 17.65 55.50 -12.95
CA GLU A 78 18.70 54.62 -13.47
C GLU A 78 20.06 54.79 -12.84
N HIS A 79 20.96 53.82 -13.14
CA HIS A 79 22.44 53.88 -13.36
C HIS A 79 23.44 54.09 -12.21
N GLY A 80 24.48 53.24 -12.25
CA GLY A 80 25.77 53.52 -11.74
C GLY A 80 26.66 52.31 -11.32
N LYS A 81 27.48 51.81 -12.23
CA LYS A 81 28.80 51.21 -11.92
C LYS A 81 29.84 52.31 -12.13
N PRO A 82 31.13 52.19 -11.75
CA PRO A 82 31.94 51.14 -11.07
C PRO A 82 32.87 51.69 -9.94
N ASP A 83 33.72 50.92 -9.30
CA ASP A 83 35.18 51.02 -9.31
C ASP A 83 35.90 50.27 -8.18
N CYS A 84 37.04 49.77 -8.60
CA CYS A 84 38.14 49.14 -7.86
C CYS A 84 38.64 49.87 -6.61
N LEU A 85 39.25 49.12 -5.67
CA LEU A 85 40.61 49.39 -5.17
C LEU A 85 41.20 48.19 -4.39
N ARG A 86 42.46 47.94 -4.76
CA ARG A 86 43.49 47.02 -4.24
C ARG A 86 43.94 47.34 -2.82
N THR A 87 44.52 46.33 -2.14
CA THR A 87 45.91 46.24 -1.64
C THR A 87 46.07 44.95 -0.84
N SER A 88 47.01 44.09 -1.21
CA SER A 88 48.38 43.81 -0.76
C SER A 88 48.43 43.15 0.62
N GLY A 89 49.13 42.09 0.91
CA GLY A 89 50.26 41.40 0.41
C GLY A 89 50.75 40.40 1.47
N ASN A 90 51.40 39.39 1.08
CA ASN A 90 52.69 38.84 1.46
C ASN A 90 52.78 37.31 1.47
N ARG A 91 53.68 36.85 0.65
CA ARG A 91 54.39 35.54 0.70
C ARG A 91 55.65 35.71 1.55
N PRO A 92 56.46 34.63 1.90
CA PRO A 92 57.09 33.66 0.99
C PRO A 92 57.27 32.23 1.59
N ALA A 93 57.37 31.18 0.81
CA ALA A 93 58.47 30.55 0.08
C ALA A 93 59.14 29.33 0.76
N ARG A 94 59.33 28.27 0.09
CA ARG A 94 60.43 27.47 -0.48
C ARG A 94 60.17 25.97 -0.33
N ALA A 95 60.51 25.04 -1.16
CA ALA A 95 61.24 24.78 -2.38
C ALA A 95 61.58 23.28 -2.42
N GLY A 96 61.75 22.74 -3.60
CA GLY A 96 62.55 21.52 -3.85
C GLY A 96 61.94 20.50 -4.79
N HIS A 97 62.13 20.60 -6.05
CA HIS A 97 62.96 19.80 -7.01
C HIS A 97 62.76 18.28 -7.00
N ARG A 98 62.46 17.61 -8.15
CA ARG A 98 63.15 17.41 -9.45
C ARG A 98 62.24 16.61 -10.40
N GLN A 99 62.06 17.02 -11.65
CA GLN A 99 62.60 16.52 -12.96
C GLN A 99 62.39 15.04 -13.22
N ALA A 100 61.97 14.51 -14.36
CA ALA A 100 61.97 14.84 -15.79
C ALA A 100 61.07 13.81 -16.49
N GLY A 101 60.55 13.86 -17.66
CA GLY A 101 60.87 14.34 -18.91
C GLY A 101 59.86 13.88 -20.00
N MET A 102 59.67 14.71 -20.96
CA MET A 102 59.62 14.65 -22.41
C MET A 102 58.64 13.75 -23.17
N GLY A 103 58.00 14.38 -24.12
CA GLY A 103 57.51 13.94 -25.41
C GLY A 103 56.07 14.32 -25.70
N GLY A 104 55.64 15.33 -26.25
CA GLY A 104 55.91 16.15 -27.42
C GLY A 104 55.25 15.55 -28.67
N TRP A 105 54.13 16.16 -29.12
CA TRP A 105 53.87 16.45 -30.54
C TRP A 105 52.66 17.38 -30.71
N LYS A 106 53.00 18.53 -31.33
CA LYS A 106 52.13 19.61 -31.82
C LYS A 106 51.38 19.19 -33.08
N LYS A 107 50.21 19.77 -33.35
CA LYS A 107 49.85 20.61 -34.53
C LYS A 107 48.33 20.65 -34.66
N ARG A 108 47.77 21.76 -34.69
CA ARG A 108 47.50 22.94 -35.56
C ARG A 108 46.00 23.02 -35.82
N MET A 109 45.44 24.13 -35.42
CA MET A 109 44.26 24.73 -36.07
C MET A 109 44.62 25.33 -37.42
N PRO A 110 43.66 25.49 -38.29
CA PRO A 110 43.41 26.82 -38.86
C PRO A 110 41.93 27.24 -38.84
N SER A 111 41.82 28.54 -38.96
CA SER A 111 40.72 29.46 -38.85
C SER A 111 39.84 29.54 -40.10
N CYS A 112 38.60 29.97 -39.88
CA CYS A 112 37.71 30.86 -40.68
C CYS A 112 37.51 30.62 -42.17
N ASN A 113 36.32 30.46 -42.68
CA ASN A 113 35.42 31.51 -43.15
C ASN A 113 34.09 30.97 -43.69
N GLU A 114 33.07 31.60 -43.26
CA GLU A 114 31.86 32.12 -43.91
C GLU A 114 31.10 31.33 -45.01
N ALA A 115 29.84 31.33 -44.72
CA ALA A 115 28.71 31.66 -45.60
C ALA A 115 27.96 30.51 -46.30
N ASP A 116 26.74 30.46 -45.89
CA ASP A 116 25.56 30.23 -46.69
C ASP A 116 25.33 28.84 -47.33
N ARG A 117 24.48 28.07 -46.70
CA ARG A 117 23.38 27.34 -47.35
C ARG A 117 22.48 26.68 -46.28
N GLY A 118 21.45 27.39 -46.05
CA GLY A 118 20.41 27.00 -45.12
C GLY A 118 19.54 25.84 -45.58
N SER A 119 18.92 25.22 -44.64
CA SER A 119 17.57 24.66 -44.61
C SER A 119 17.26 23.31 -45.27
N LYS A 120 18.21 22.40 -45.50
CA LYS A 120 17.83 21.04 -45.96
C LYS A 120 18.37 19.86 -45.10
N PHE A 121 19.16 20.12 -44.05
CA PHE A 121 19.79 19.05 -43.26
C PHE A 121 19.10 18.73 -41.91
N ALA A 122 18.08 19.49 -41.51
CA ALA A 122 17.40 19.28 -40.22
C ALA A 122 16.32 18.17 -40.23
N LEU A 123 15.87 17.75 -41.42
CA LEU A 123 14.83 16.71 -41.56
C LEU A 123 15.39 15.28 -41.67
N THR A 124 16.65 15.11 -42.08
CA THR A 124 17.26 13.79 -42.23
C THR A 124 17.81 13.22 -40.95
N ARG A 125 18.28 14.03 -40.01
CA ARG A 125 18.70 13.52 -38.67
C ARG A 125 17.55 13.01 -37.82
N LYS A 126 16.37 13.64 -37.86
CA LYS A 126 15.17 13.15 -37.17
C LYS A 126 14.64 11.83 -37.73
N SER A 127 14.84 11.56 -39.02
CA SER A 127 14.43 10.28 -39.59
C SER A 127 15.39 9.14 -39.27
N ALA A 128 16.69 9.40 -39.11
CA ALA A 128 17.68 8.40 -38.72
C ALA A 128 17.51 7.97 -37.26
N ASP A 129 17.24 8.92 -36.33
CA ASP A 129 16.95 8.62 -34.95
C ASP A 129 15.61 7.86 -34.79
N PHE A 130 14.62 8.21 -35.62
CA PHE A 130 13.32 7.50 -35.63
C PHE A 130 13.46 6.08 -36.20
N GLN A 131 14.32 5.89 -37.20
CA GLN A 131 14.60 4.56 -37.76
C GLN A 131 15.44 3.71 -36.80
N GLN A 132 16.39 4.28 -36.04
CA GLN A 132 17.12 3.60 -35.01
C GLN A 132 16.18 3.18 -33.84
N VAL A 133 15.24 4.02 -33.42
CA VAL A 133 14.23 3.71 -32.43
C VAL A 133 13.30 2.61 -32.93
N LEU A 134 12.84 2.66 -34.17
CA LEU A 134 12.02 1.62 -34.79
C LEU A 134 12.75 0.28 -34.95
N ASN A 135 14.04 0.31 -35.28
CA ASN A 135 14.87 -0.88 -35.40
C ASN A 135 15.19 -1.47 -34.02
N HIS A 136 15.39 -0.63 -32.99
CA HIS A 136 15.55 -1.05 -31.62
C HIS A 136 14.22 -1.65 -31.06
N GLU A 137 13.07 -1.08 -31.40
CA GLU A 137 11.76 -1.65 -31.06
C GLU A 137 11.47 -2.96 -31.78
N LYS A 138 11.81 -3.07 -33.08
CA LYS A 138 11.69 -4.34 -33.83
C LYS A 138 12.63 -5.39 -33.27
N GLY A 139 13.85 -5.02 -32.90
CA GLY A 139 14.82 -5.88 -32.21
C GLY A 139 14.35 -6.32 -30.86
N LEU A 140 13.75 -5.43 -30.05
CA LEU A 140 13.14 -5.77 -28.75
C LEU A 140 11.90 -6.66 -28.92
N LYS A 141 11.00 -6.37 -29.87
CA LYS A 141 9.83 -7.21 -30.16
C LYS A 141 10.25 -8.61 -30.66
N ARG A 142 11.27 -8.69 -31.51
CA ARG A 142 11.84 -9.95 -31.99
C ARG A 142 12.54 -10.72 -30.87
N CYS A 143 13.37 -10.05 -30.09
CA CYS A 143 14.04 -10.63 -28.91
C CYS A 143 13.04 -11.07 -27.82
N TYR A 144 11.89 -10.39 -27.68
CA TYR A 144 10.81 -10.76 -26.79
C TYR A 144 10.00 -11.94 -27.32
N ARG A 145 9.68 -11.95 -28.62
CA ARG A 145 8.95 -13.04 -29.26
C ARG A 145 9.81 -14.33 -29.31
N GLU A 146 11.07 -14.20 -29.63
CA GLU A 146 12.01 -15.33 -29.65
C GLU A 146 12.33 -15.84 -28.25
N ARG A 147 12.39 -14.98 -27.22
CA ARG A 147 12.58 -15.43 -25.82
C ARG A 147 11.33 -16.03 -25.20
N THR A 148 10.11 -15.61 -25.59
CA THR A 148 8.89 -16.29 -25.18
C THR A 148 8.67 -17.60 -25.92
N VAL A 149 9.08 -17.69 -27.18
CA VAL A 149 8.98 -18.94 -27.96
C VAL A 149 10.09 -19.93 -27.62
N ARG A 150 11.36 -19.47 -27.39
CA ARG A 150 12.46 -20.35 -26.95
C ARG A 150 12.44 -20.73 -25.47
N ARG A 151 11.47 -20.25 -24.68
CA ARG A 151 11.23 -20.66 -23.29
C ARG A 151 9.88 -21.36 -23.08
N GLN A 152 9.28 -21.88 -24.09
CA GLN A 152 8.57 -23.12 -23.88
C GLN A 152 9.68 -24.18 -23.75
N PRO A 153 9.98 -24.74 -22.56
CA PRO A 153 10.62 -26.04 -22.55
C PRO A 153 9.62 -26.89 -23.34
N GLU A 154 10.07 -27.50 -24.39
CA GLU A 154 9.50 -28.74 -24.88
C GLU A 154 9.04 -29.48 -23.63
N ALA A 155 7.82 -29.93 -23.64
CA ALA A 155 7.33 -30.84 -22.64
C ALA A 155 8.37 -31.93 -22.56
N VAL A 156 9.25 -31.87 -21.57
CA VAL A 156 10.01 -33.02 -21.14
C VAL A 156 8.96 -33.82 -20.39
N ASP A 157 8.16 -34.48 -21.19
CA ASP A 157 7.36 -35.62 -20.78
C ASP A 157 8.38 -36.63 -20.21
N GLY A 158 8.35 -36.80 -18.92
CA GLY A 158 9.15 -37.84 -18.33
C GLY A 158 9.72 -37.65 -16.94
N ILE A 159 9.34 -36.63 -16.16
CA ILE A 159 9.65 -36.60 -14.73
C ILE A 159 8.36 -36.41 -13.90
N PRO A 160 7.75 -37.52 -13.43
CA PRO A 160 6.54 -37.44 -12.58
C PRO A 160 6.85 -37.01 -11.14
N GLY A 161 7.69 -36.00 -10.91
CA GLY A 161 8.19 -35.70 -9.56
C GLY A 161 7.97 -34.29 -9.03
N ASP A 162 7.84 -33.28 -9.88
CA ASP A 162 7.94 -31.87 -9.44
C ASP A 162 6.65 -31.33 -8.81
N GLY A 163 5.48 -31.82 -9.20
CA GLY A 163 4.22 -31.45 -8.57
C GLY A 163 4.07 -32.02 -7.16
N LYS A 164 4.47 -33.28 -6.95
CA LYS A 164 4.48 -33.93 -5.64
C LYS A 164 5.45 -33.19 -4.69
N ARG A 165 6.60 -32.71 -5.16
CA ARG A 165 7.60 -31.98 -4.36
C ARG A 165 7.11 -30.65 -3.78
N TRP A 166 6.26 -29.86 -4.48
CA TRP A 166 5.73 -28.61 -3.91
C TRP A 166 4.73 -28.88 -2.79
N ASN A 167 3.89 -29.90 -2.95
CA ASN A 167 2.86 -30.23 -1.97
C ASN A 167 3.41 -30.99 -0.75
N SER A 168 4.63 -31.54 -0.82
CA SER A 168 5.31 -32.21 0.31
C SER A 168 6.24 -31.29 1.12
N ILE A 169 6.29 -29.96 0.84
CA ILE A 169 7.16 -29.03 1.56
C ILE A 169 6.69 -28.87 3.00
N ILE A 170 7.57 -29.11 3.97
CA ILE A 170 7.34 -28.87 5.39
C ILE A 170 7.60 -27.39 5.68
N TRP A 171 6.55 -26.57 5.57
CA TRP A 171 6.66 -25.12 5.72
C TRP A 171 7.18 -24.69 7.09
N LYS A 172 6.88 -25.42 8.16
CA LYS A 172 7.41 -25.18 9.51
C LYS A 172 8.92 -25.05 9.51
N GLU A 173 9.63 -25.99 8.90
CA GLU A 173 11.09 -25.97 8.84
C GLU A 173 11.62 -24.86 7.94
N ILE A 174 10.95 -24.61 6.82
CA ILE A 174 11.29 -23.48 5.92
C ILE A 174 11.24 -22.13 6.65
N PHE A 175 10.17 -21.86 7.39
CA PHE A 175 10.03 -20.63 8.18
C PHE A 175 11.07 -20.56 9.29
N LYS A 176 11.32 -21.65 10.02
CA LYS A 176 12.32 -21.74 11.09
C LYS A 176 13.73 -21.37 10.59
N ILE A 177 14.14 -21.90 9.43
CA ILE A 177 15.44 -21.59 8.80
C ILE A 177 15.53 -20.09 8.46
N VAL A 178 14.52 -19.54 7.78
CA VAL A 178 14.54 -18.13 7.34
C VAL A 178 14.50 -17.19 8.55
N ASN A 179 13.61 -17.42 9.51
CA ASN A 179 13.49 -16.58 10.71
C ASN A 179 14.79 -16.60 11.53
N ARG A 180 15.49 -17.76 11.64
CA ARG A 180 16.79 -17.85 12.30
C ARG A 180 17.84 -16.96 11.62
N ILE A 181 17.90 -16.94 10.29
CA ILE A 181 18.84 -16.09 9.56
C ILE A 181 18.46 -14.62 9.73
N GLN A 182 17.17 -14.27 9.67
CA GLN A 182 16.68 -12.90 9.88
C GLN A 182 16.99 -12.39 11.29
N ALA A 183 16.83 -13.20 12.33
CA ALA A 183 17.21 -12.84 13.70
C ALA A 183 18.73 -12.61 13.82
N ARG A 184 19.55 -13.40 13.14
CA ARG A 184 21.02 -13.19 13.08
C ARG A 184 21.38 -11.90 12.35
N ILE A 185 20.63 -11.53 11.29
CA ILE A 185 20.80 -10.22 10.61
C ILE A 185 20.50 -9.09 11.60
N VAL A 186 19.38 -9.14 12.33
CA VAL A 186 19.03 -8.14 13.36
C VAL A 186 20.14 -8.01 14.41
N LYS A 187 20.66 -9.14 14.93
CA LYS A 187 21.75 -9.13 15.91
C LYS A 187 23.01 -8.47 15.33
N ALA A 188 23.40 -8.80 14.10
CA ALA A 188 24.57 -8.22 13.43
C ALA A 188 24.41 -6.72 13.14
N VAL A 189 23.20 -6.26 12.72
CA VAL A 189 22.91 -4.83 12.51
C VAL A 189 23.02 -4.04 13.82
N LYS A 190 22.49 -4.58 14.92
CA LYS A 190 22.59 -3.95 16.25
C LYS A 190 24.01 -3.86 16.78
N ALA A 191 24.85 -4.82 16.40
CA ALA A 191 26.28 -4.85 16.74
C ALA A 191 27.16 -4.00 15.79
N GLY A 192 26.57 -3.36 14.76
CA GLY A 192 27.34 -2.58 13.78
C GLY A 192 28.19 -3.42 12.80
N ASP A 193 28.10 -4.75 12.85
CA ASP A 193 28.92 -5.66 12.04
C ASP A 193 28.41 -5.76 10.59
N THR A 194 28.82 -4.80 9.77
CA THR A 194 28.40 -4.68 8.36
C THR A 194 28.90 -5.85 7.49
N LYS A 195 30.08 -6.42 7.79
CA LYS A 195 30.64 -7.58 7.07
C LYS A 195 29.74 -8.80 7.28
N LYS A 196 29.37 -9.08 8.52
CA LYS A 196 28.47 -10.18 8.90
C LYS A 196 27.05 -9.99 8.33
N VAL A 197 26.51 -8.76 8.34
CA VAL A 197 25.22 -8.44 7.71
C VAL A 197 25.26 -8.82 6.24
N ARG A 198 26.25 -8.35 5.47
CA ARG A 198 26.42 -8.71 4.03
C ARG A 198 26.56 -10.22 3.81
N GLY A 199 27.30 -10.93 4.69
CA GLY A 199 27.44 -12.38 4.67
C GLY A 199 26.11 -13.11 4.85
N LEU A 200 25.33 -12.71 5.87
CA LEU A 200 24.01 -13.29 6.18
C LEU A 200 22.97 -12.98 5.09
N GLN A 201 23.00 -11.81 4.49
CA GLN A 201 22.15 -11.48 3.33
C GLN A 201 22.47 -12.40 2.15
N ARG A 202 23.77 -12.63 1.84
CA ARG A 202 24.19 -13.56 0.77
C ARG A 202 23.74 -14.99 1.07
N LEU A 203 23.90 -15.44 2.32
CA LEU A 203 23.42 -16.75 2.77
C LEU A 203 21.92 -16.90 2.56
N LEU A 204 21.14 -15.92 2.98
CA LEU A 204 19.67 -15.94 2.86
C LEU A 204 19.24 -16.01 1.38
N ARG A 205 19.81 -15.16 0.51
CA ARG A 205 19.49 -15.15 -0.92
C ARG A 205 19.84 -16.47 -1.64
N ARG A 206 20.86 -17.19 -1.18
CA ARG A 206 21.24 -18.51 -1.70
C ARG A 206 20.39 -19.65 -1.13
N SER A 207 19.79 -19.46 0.05
CA SER A 207 19.00 -20.46 0.75
C SER A 207 17.81 -20.94 -0.08
N LYS A 208 17.67 -22.26 -0.27
CA LYS A 208 16.49 -22.88 -0.88
C LYS A 208 15.23 -22.54 -0.09
N ALA A 209 15.30 -22.48 1.25
CA ALA A 209 14.20 -22.11 2.11
C ALA A 209 13.67 -20.68 1.81
N ALA A 210 14.56 -19.71 1.66
CA ALA A 210 14.17 -18.33 1.33
C ALA A 210 13.58 -18.21 -0.07
N LYS A 211 14.11 -18.94 -1.06
CA LYS A 211 13.55 -18.99 -2.42
C LYS A 211 12.12 -19.58 -2.41
N LEU A 212 11.88 -20.65 -1.67
CA LEU A 212 10.56 -21.25 -1.48
C LEU A 212 9.58 -20.25 -0.83
N MET A 213 10.00 -19.53 0.24
CA MET A 213 9.18 -18.50 0.88
C MET A 213 8.85 -17.35 -0.07
N ALA A 214 9.81 -16.89 -0.87
CA ALA A 214 9.58 -15.82 -1.84
C ALA A 214 8.50 -16.22 -2.88
N VAL A 215 8.60 -17.42 -3.44
CA VAL A 215 7.59 -17.94 -4.38
C VAL A 215 6.24 -18.14 -3.68
N ARG A 216 6.22 -18.71 -2.46
CA ARG A 216 4.98 -18.83 -1.66
C ARG A 216 4.31 -17.48 -1.48
N ARG A 217 5.03 -16.44 -1.02
CA ARG A 217 4.51 -15.09 -0.81
C ARG A 217 3.83 -14.52 -2.05
N VAL A 218 4.47 -14.65 -3.22
CA VAL A 218 3.92 -14.12 -4.48
C VAL A 218 2.71 -14.91 -4.97
N THR A 219 2.65 -16.21 -4.70
CA THR A 219 1.58 -17.11 -5.18
C THR A 219 0.43 -17.29 -4.18
N SER A 220 0.53 -16.75 -2.96
CA SER A 220 -0.55 -16.79 -1.96
C SER A 220 -1.26 -15.45 -1.76
N ASN A 221 -0.70 -14.34 -2.25
CA ASN A 221 -1.30 -13.01 -2.13
C ASN A 221 -2.42 -12.75 -3.16
N ARG A 222 -3.16 -11.64 -2.98
CA ARG A 222 -4.26 -11.25 -3.88
C ARG A 222 -3.79 -10.97 -5.32
N GLY A 223 -2.55 -10.52 -5.50
CA GLY A 223 -1.91 -10.28 -6.81
C GLY A 223 -1.53 -11.54 -7.60
N LYS A 224 -1.70 -12.75 -7.03
CA LYS A 224 -1.34 -14.05 -7.64
C LYS A 224 -1.93 -14.31 -9.02
N LYS A 225 -3.07 -13.68 -9.34
CA LYS A 225 -3.79 -13.85 -10.61
C LYS A 225 -3.41 -12.80 -11.67
N THR A 226 -2.65 -11.76 -11.31
CA THR A 226 -2.29 -10.64 -12.21
C THR A 226 -0.91 -10.86 -12.79
N PRO A 227 -0.75 -11.18 -14.08
CA PRO A 227 0.56 -11.36 -14.72
C PRO A 227 1.24 -10.01 -15.04
N GLY A 228 2.53 -10.04 -15.30
CA GLY A 228 3.27 -8.93 -15.91
C GLY A 228 3.02 -8.80 -17.42
N ILE A 229 4.00 -8.24 -18.13
CA ILE A 229 3.96 -8.13 -19.61
C ILE A 229 4.12 -9.49 -20.30
N ASP A 230 4.78 -10.42 -19.62
CA ASP A 230 5.06 -11.79 -20.06
C ASP A 230 3.83 -12.71 -20.01
N ASN A 231 2.71 -12.25 -19.44
CA ASN A 231 1.48 -13.00 -19.18
C ASN A 231 1.68 -14.33 -18.41
N VAL A 232 2.85 -14.53 -17.80
CA VAL A 232 3.17 -15.74 -17.03
C VAL A 232 2.46 -15.73 -15.69
N ARG A 233 1.86 -16.88 -15.30
CA ARG A 233 1.25 -17.11 -13.98
C ARG A 233 1.83 -18.37 -13.34
N LEU A 234 2.16 -18.27 -12.04
CA LEU A 234 2.68 -19.40 -11.25
C LEU A 234 1.53 -20.13 -10.55
N ASN A 235 0.62 -20.72 -11.33
CA ASN A 235 -0.62 -21.35 -10.84
C ASN A 235 -0.46 -22.84 -10.48
N THR A 236 0.48 -23.57 -11.12
CA THR A 236 0.70 -24.99 -10.87
C THR A 236 1.90 -25.23 -9.94
N PRO A 237 1.96 -26.37 -9.20
CA PRO A 237 3.10 -26.77 -8.41
C PRO A 237 4.41 -26.84 -9.21
N ALA A 238 4.40 -27.39 -10.42
CA ALA A 238 5.57 -27.46 -11.30
C ALA A 238 6.12 -26.08 -11.66
N LYS A 239 5.27 -25.13 -12.08
CA LYS A 239 5.67 -23.73 -12.38
C LYS A 239 6.26 -23.04 -11.16
N LYS A 240 5.76 -23.31 -9.94
CA LYS A 240 6.34 -22.77 -8.70
C LYS A 240 7.72 -23.33 -8.42
N GLN A 241 7.94 -24.63 -8.60
CA GLN A 241 9.26 -25.25 -8.45
C GLN A 241 10.26 -24.75 -9.50
N GLN A 242 9.81 -24.58 -10.73
CA GLN A 242 10.61 -23.96 -11.79
C GLN A 242 11.04 -22.55 -11.41
N ALA A 243 10.11 -21.72 -10.89
CA ALA A 243 10.42 -20.40 -10.40
C ALA A 243 11.48 -20.41 -9.29
N VAL A 244 11.38 -21.34 -8.31
CA VAL A 244 12.39 -21.51 -7.25
C VAL A 244 13.79 -21.79 -7.82
N ARG A 245 13.89 -22.64 -8.86
CA ARG A 245 15.17 -22.94 -9.54
C ARG A 245 15.75 -21.70 -10.25
N GLN A 246 14.89 -20.85 -10.83
CA GLN A 246 15.31 -19.65 -11.55
C GLN A 246 15.79 -18.52 -10.65
N LEU A 247 15.33 -18.47 -9.37
CA LEU A 247 15.66 -17.38 -8.46
C LEU A 247 17.14 -17.31 -8.11
N ASN A 248 17.64 -16.09 -7.97
CA ASN A 248 19.01 -15.72 -7.64
C ASN A 248 20.04 -16.20 -8.65
N SER A 249 19.63 -16.32 -9.93
CA SER A 249 20.54 -16.61 -11.04
C SER A 249 21.45 -15.40 -11.31
N TRP A 250 22.70 -15.66 -11.67
CA TRP A 250 23.62 -14.62 -12.14
C TRP A 250 23.18 -14.06 -13.51
N LYS A 251 22.46 -14.85 -14.33
CA LYS A 251 21.88 -14.44 -15.62
C LYS A 251 20.58 -13.64 -15.50
N TYR A 252 20.09 -13.37 -14.26
CA TYR A 252 18.85 -12.65 -14.05
C TYR A 252 18.92 -11.24 -14.64
N LYS A 253 17.92 -10.88 -15.46
CA LYS A 253 17.63 -9.54 -15.97
C LYS A 253 16.18 -9.22 -15.67
N ALA A 254 15.92 -8.03 -15.12
CA ALA A 254 14.56 -7.54 -14.95
C ALA A 254 13.93 -7.24 -16.31
N ILE A 255 12.63 -7.44 -16.42
CA ILE A 255 11.88 -7.08 -17.63
C ILE A 255 11.03 -5.84 -17.39
N PRO A 256 10.69 -5.07 -18.43
CA PRO A 256 9.87 -3.87 -18.28
C PRO A 256 8.55 -4.12 -17.57
N LEU A 257 8.09 -3.13 -16.84
CA LEU A 257 6.83 -3.21 -16.08
C LEU A 257 5.63 -3.05 -17.00
N LYS A 258 4.52 -3.71 -16.69
CA LYS A 258 3.23 -3.46 -17.34
C LYS A 258 2.58 -2.23 -16.69
N ARG A 259 2.47 -1.13 -17.44
CA ARG A 259 1.80 0.10 -16.97
C ARG A 259 0.29 -0.07 -17.01
N ILE A 260 -0.37 0.27 -15.90
CA ILE A 260 -1.82 0.40 -15.81
C ILE A 260 -2.16 1.65 -15.01
N TYR A 261 -3.39 2.15 -15.16
CA TYR A 261 -3.86 3.33 -14.44
C TYR A 261 -5.04 3.01 -13.54
N ILE A 262 -4.97 3.48 -12.29
CA ILE A 262 -6.07 3.38 -11.33
C ILE A 262 -6.66 4.78 -11.10
N PRO A 263 -8.00 4.95 -11.17
CA PRO A 263 -8.63 6.24 -10.92
C PRO A 263 -8.44 6.67 -9.46
N LYS A 264 -8.05 7.94 -9.25
CA LYS A 264 -8.03 8.59 -7.93
C LYS A 264 -9.39 9.23 -7.63
N LYS A 265 -9.67 9.55 -6.36
CA LYS A 265 -10.91 10.25 -5.94
C LYS A 265 -11.13 11.58 -6.64
N ASN A 266 -10.06 12.27 -7.02
CA ASN A 266 -10.08 13.56 -7.73
C ASN A 266 -10.11 13.43 -9.27
N LYS A 267 -10.61 12.34 -9.83
CA LYS A 267 -10.64 11.99 -11.26
C LYS A 267 -9.25 11.86 -11.93
N LYS A 268 -8.15 12.25 -11.28
CA LYS A 268 -6.78 12.01 -11.78
C LYS A 268 -6.49 10.50 -11.76
N LYS A 269 -5.61 10.03 -12.65
CA LYS A 269 -5.20 8.63 -12.72
C LYS A 269 -3.89 8.43 -11.95
N ARG A 270 -3.75 7.29 -11.25
CA ARG A 270 -2.50 6.86 -10.62
C ARG A 270 -1.85 5.79 -11.50
N PRO A 271 -0.62 6.01 -11.97
CA PRO A 271 0.11 4.98 -12.70
C PRO A 271 0.54 3.86 -11.75
N LEU A 272 0.40 2.61 -12.18
CA LEU A 272 0.97 1.43 -11.53
C LEU A 272 1.85 0.68 -12.52
N GLY A 273 3.04 0.27 -12.07
CA GLY A 273 3.93 -0.62 -12.80
C GLY A 273 3.83 -2.05 -12.24
N ILE A 274 3.32 -2.99 -13.02
CA ILE A 274 3.18 -4.38 -12.60
C ILE A 274 4.40 -5.18 -13.07
N PRO A 275 5.29 -5.67 -12.17
CA PRO A 275 6.41 -6.51 -12.53
C PRO A 275 5.96 -7.92 -12.96
N SER A 276 6.81 -8.67 -13.68
CA SER A 276 6.59 -10.08 -13.96
C SER A 276 6.49 -10.91 -12.68
N MET A 277 5.95 -12.13 -12.77
CA MET A 277 5.88 -13.00 -11.59
C MET A 277 7.26 -13.40 -11.07
N ILE A 278 8.25 -13.56 -11.95
CA ILE A 278 9.64 -13.87 -11.57
C ILE A 278 10.30 -12.66 -10.92
N ASP A 279 10.10 -11.45 -11.46
CA ASP A 279 10.62 -10.22 -10.84
C ASP A 279 10.04 -10.02 -9.44
N ARG A 280 8.73 -10.28 -9.26
CA ARG A 280 8.12 -10.23 -7.91
C ARG A 280 8.74 -11.25 -6.97
N CYS A 281 9.05 -12.46 -7.44
CA CYS A 281 9.71 -13.49 -6.62
C CYS A 281 11.15 -13.08 -6.27
N GLU A 282 11.89 -12.47 -7.20
CA GLU A 282 13.22 -11.93 -6.94
C GLU A 282 13.20 -10.77 -5.94
N GLN A 283 12.25 -9.84 -6.11
CA GLN A 283 12.03 -8.75 -5.16
C GLN A 283 11.61 -9.27 -3.78
N ALA A 284 10.74 -10.29 -3.72
CA ALA A 284 10.35 -10.92 -2.46
C ALA A 284 11.52 -11.62 -1.77
N LEU A 285 12.42 -12.27 -2.53
CA LEU A 285 13.64 -12.89 -2.01
C LEU A 285 14.60 -11.84 -1.43
N GLU A 286 14.81 -10.73 -2.16
CA GLU A 286 15.67 -9.64 -1.68
C GLU A 286 15.06 -8.98 -0.44
N MET A 287 13.73 -8.80 -0.41
CA MET A 287 13.02 -8.23 0.72
C MET A 287 13.18 -9.05 2.00
N LEU A 288 13.24 -10.39 1.93
CA LEU A 288 13.51 -11.22 3.10
C LEU A 288 14.87 -10.89 3.76
N ALA A 289 15.85 -10.45 2.97
CA ALA A 289 17.17 -10.06 3.45
C ALA A 289 17.27 -8.58 3.85
N LEU A 290 16.46 -7.70 3.24
CA LEU A 290 16.53 -6.26 3.44
C LEU A 290 15.62 -5.78 4.58
N ASP A 291 14.43 -6.33 4.71
CA ASP A 291 13.41 -5.90 5.66
C ASP A 291 13.87 -5.94 7.14
N PRO A 292 14.63 -6.98 7.62
CA PRO A 292 15.20 -6.96 8.96
C PRO A 292 16.15 -5.79 9.22
N ILE A 293 16.90 -5.35 8.19
CA ILE A 293 17.83 -4.21 8.29
C ILE A 293 17.05 -2.90 8.31
N SER A 294 16.09 -2.75 7.39
CA SER A 294 15.20 -1.60 7.35
C SER A 294 14.49 -1.40 8.69
N GLU A 295 13.94 -2.48 9.26
CA GLU A 295 13.21 -2.41 10.54
C GLU A 295 14.10 -2.04 11.73
N CYS A 296 15.41 -2.37 11.69
CA CYS A 296 16.37 -1.93 12.72
C CYS A 296 16.71 -0.45 12.62
N LYS A 297 16.74 0.11 11.40
CA LYS A 297 17.14 1.50 11.12
C LYS A 297 15.96 2.46 11.04
N ALA A 298 14.74 1.93 10.95
CA ALA A 298 13.54 2.71 10.75
C ALA A 298 13.24 3.65 11.91
N ASP A 299 12.80 4.86 11.59
CA ASP A 299 12.27 5.82 12.55
C ASP A 299 11.20 5.19 13.44
N LYS A 300 11.24 5.45 14.75
CA LYS A 300 10.29 4.89 15.72
C LYS A 300 8.86 5.40 15.49
N CYS A 301 8.73 6.60 14.95
CA CYS A 301 7.48 7.27 14.60
C CYS A 301 6.90 6.84 13.25
N SER A 302 7.65 6.08 12.41
CA SER A 302 7.21 5.60 11.10
C SER A 302 6.32 4.36 11.21
N ASN A 303 5.16 4.35 10.52
CA ASN A 303 4.16 3.30 10.65
C ASN A 303 3.70 2.70 9.31
N GLY A 304 3.85 3.40 8.18
CA GLY A 304 3.43 2.91 6.86
C GLY A 304 4.32 1.80 6.32
N PHE A 305 3.74 0.80 5.64
CA PHE A 305 4.43 -0.31 4.96
C PHE A 305 5.32 -1.19 5.86
N ARG A 306 5.25 -1.04 7.17
CA ARG A 306 6.04 -1.80 8.15
C ARG A 306 5.22 -2.93 8.74
N LYS A 307 5.86 -4.10 8.93
CA LYS A 307 5.25 -5.30 9.50
C LYS A 307 4.73 -5.04 10.92
N LYS A 308 3.51 -5.52 11.25
CA LYS A 308 2.85 -5.37 12.55
C LYS A 308 2.45 -3.93 12.94
N ARG A 309 2.61 -2.94 12.04
CA ARG A 309 2.18 -1.55 12.23
C ARG A 309 0.97 -1.24 11.35
N ALA A 310 0.16 -0.28 11.80
CA ALA A 310 -1.08 0.11 11.12
C ALA A 310 -1.28 1.63 11.16
N ALA A 311 -2.20 2.16 10.33
CA ALA A 311 -2.58 3.56 10.35
C ALA A 311 -3.04 4.02 11.75
N HIS A 312 -3.71 3.14 12.49
CA HIS A 312 -4.17 3.42 13.85
C HIS A 312 -3.01 3.65 14.84
N ASP A 313 -1.82 3.04 14.61
CA ASP A 313 -0.63 3.31 15.42
C ASP A 313 -0.13 4.75 15.21
N ALA A 314 -0.22 5.27 13.98
CA ALA A 314 0.10 6.66 13.68
C ALA A 314 -0.92 7.63 14.32
N ILE A 315 -2.23 7.35 14.21
CA ILE A 315 -3.28 8.16 14.83
C ILE A 315 -3.15 8.20 16.36
N GLU A 316 -2.84 7.06 16.99
CA GLU A 316 -2.57 7.02 18.45
C GLU A 316 -1.25 7.73 18.79
N GLY A 317 -0.29 7.76 17.85
CA GLY A 317 0.92 8.60 17.93
C GLY A 317 0.58 10.09 18.00
N CYS A 318 -0.26 10.56 17.09
CA CYS A 318 -0.75 11.95 17.08
C CYS A 318 -1.53 12.26 18.37
N TYR A 319 -2.43 11.35 18.81
CA TYR A 319 -3.19 11.53 20.04
C TYR A 319 -2.28 11.70 21.24
N ASN A 320 -1.24 10.85 21.38
CA ASN A 320 -0.32 10.92 22.52
C ASN A 320 0.55 12.19 22.50
N ALA A 321 0.95 12.68 21.32
CA ALA A 321 1.74 13.91 21.18
C ALA A 321 0.92 15.17 21.52
N LEU A 322 -0.40 15.16 21.29
CA LEU A 322 -1.22 16.38 21.30
C LEU A 322 -2.27 16.47 22.44
N ARG A 323 -2.46 15.41 23.24
CA ARG A 323 -3.59 15.31 24.19
C ARG A 323 -3.48 16.18 25.45
N LEU A 324 -2.27 16.50 25.88
CA LEU A 324 -2.02 17.21 27.15
C LEU A 324 -2.27 18.73 27.01
N LYS A 325 -2.52 19.43 28.13
CA LYS A 325 -2.68 20.89 28.13
C LYS A 325 -1.42 21.59 27.56
N GLY A 326 -0.23 21.22 28.04
CA GLY A 326 1.05 21.76 27.59
C GLY A 326 1.61 21.16 26.29
N SER A 327 0.82 20.39 25.51
CA SER A 327 1.29 19.86 24.23
C SER A 327 1.40 20.94 23.17
N PRO A 328 2.21 20.72 22.10
CA PRO A 328 2.38 21.68 21.03
C PRO A 328 1.04 22.05 20.39
N ALA A 329 0.92 23.31 19.98
CA ALA A 329 -0.30 23.85 19.41
C ALA A 329 -0.29 23.91 17.87
N TRP A 330 0.89 23.92 17.26
CA TRP A 330 1.05 24.06 15.82
C TRP A 330 1.49 22.74 15.17
N ILE A 331 0.98 22.48 14.00
CA ILE A 331 1.20 21.23 13.25
C ILE A 331 1.54 21.57 11.80
N LEU A 332 2.68 21.10 11.31
CA LEU A 332 3.02 21.04 9.91
C LEU A 332 2.46 19.73 9.35
N GLU A 333 1.44 19.84 8.49
CA GLU A 333 0.93 18.74 7.65
C GLU A 333 1.76 18.72 6.38
N ALA A 334 2.42 17.63 6.05
CA ALA A 334 3.32 17.55 4.92
C ALA A 334 3.07 16.30 4.06
N ASP A 335 3.09 16.48 2.75
CA ASP A 335 2.96 15.44 1.73
C ASP A 335 4.12 15.58 0.73
N ILE A 336 4.71 14.46 0.32
CA ILE A 336 5.82 14.45 -0.63
C ILE A 336 5.27 14.34 -2.05
N LYS A 337 5.68 15.26 -2.94
CA LYS A 337 5.24 15.27 -4.33
C LYS A 337 5.76 14.05 -5.07
N GLY A 338 4.85 13.12 -5.43
CA GLY A 338 5.21 11.94 -6.23
C GLY A 338 6.33 11.08 -5.61
N CYS A 339 6.31 10.84 -4.30
CA CYS A 339 7.39 10.19 -3.57
C CYS A 339 7.97 8.96 -4.30
N PHE A 340 7.12 8.01 -4.72
CA PHE A 340 7.58 6.79 -5.41
C PHE A 340 8.16 7.06 -6.80
N ASP A 341 7.79 8.13 -7.45
CA ASP A 341 8.16 8.43 -8.83
C ASP A 341 9.45 9.27 -8.93
N ASN A 342 9.89 9.91 -7.81
CA ASN A 342 10.96 10.90 -7.82
C ASN A 342 12.19 10.52 -6.98
N ILE A 343 12.18 9.44 -6.19
CA ILE A 343 13.36 9.06 -5.38
C ILE A 343 14.58 8.88 -6.30
N SER A 344 15.70 9.54 -5.96
CA SER A 344 16.96 9.43 -6.69
C SER A 344 17.43 7.98 -6.77
N HIS A 345 17.73 7.49 -7.98
CA HIS A 345 18.33 6.18 -8.18
C HIS A 345 19.73 6.10 -7.56
N ASP A 346 20.52 7.17 -7.66
CA ASP A 346 21.89 7.21 -7.13
C ASP A 346 21.85 7.14 -5.61
N TRP A 347 20.98 7.92 -4.96
CA TRP A 347 20.79 7.81 -3.52
C TRP A 347 20.40 6.39 -3.08
N ILE A 348 19.46 5.74 -3.78
CA ILE A 348 19.05 4.38 -3.49
C ILE A 348 20.24 3.41 -3.65
N MET A 349 21.01 3.56 -4.73
CA MET A 349 22.16 2.70 -5.02
C MET A 349 23.25 2.81 -3.96
N GLU A 350 23.50 3.99 -3.42
CA GLU A 350 24.52 4.23 -2.40
C GLU A 350 24.09 3.77 -1.02
N ASN A 351 22.85 4.08 -0.63
CA ASN A 351 22.41 4.00 0.77
C ASN A 351 21.65 2.71 1.12
N VAL A 352 21.09 2.00 0.13
CA VAL A 352 20.31 0.78 0.39
C VAL A 352 21.21 -0.47 0.34
N PRO A 353 21.35 -1.21 1.46
CA PRO A 353 22.22 -2.39 1.53
C PRO A 353 21.57 -3.63 0.87
N ALA A 354 21.23 -3.51 -0.40
CA ALA A 354 20.66 -4.59 -1.23
C ALA A 354 21.68 -5.10 -2.27
N SER A 355 21.28 -6.09 -3.07
CA SER A 355 22.09 -6.53 -4.22
C SER A 355 22.12 -5.45 -5.28
N GLN A 356 23.25 -4.75 -5.43
CA GLN A 356 23.42 -3.61 -6.34
C GLN A 356 23.03 -3.96 -7.79
N ARG A 357 23.42 -5.13 -8.27
CA ARG A 357 23.08 -5.60 -9.61
C ARG A 357 21.58 -5.75 -9.82
N LYS A 358 20.86 -6.34 -8.83
CA LYS A 358 19.40 -6.51 -8.92
C LYS A 358 18.67 -5.19 -8.75
N LEU A 359 19.12 -4.37 -7.82
CA LEU A 359 18.55 -3.06 -7.56
C LEU A 359 18.60 -2.19 -8.81
N ARG A 360 19.78 -2.08 -9.43
CA ARG A 360 19.96 -1.37 -10.72
C ARG A 360 19.05 -1.94 -11.81
N ALA A 361 18.94 -3.27 -11.90
CA ALA A 361 18.09 -3.91 -12.89
C ALA A 361 16.60 -3.56 -12.72
N TRP A 362 16.10 -3.45 -11.48
CA TRP A 362 14.71 -3.06 -11.22
C TRP A 362 14.46 -1.57 -11.43
N LEU A 363 15.37 -0.71 -10.99
CA LEU A 363 15.26 0.75 -11.14
C LEU A 363 15.30 1.16 -12.62
N LYS A 364 16.15 0.51 -13.42
CA LYS A 364 16.32 0.81 -14.86
C LYS A 364 15.49 -0.11 -15.78
N SER A 365 14.53 -0.87 -15.25
CA SER A 365 13.73 -1.81 -16.07
C SER A 365 12.78 -1.13 -17.05
N GLY A 366 12.43 0.13 -16.84
CA GLY A 366 11.43 0.84 -17.64
C GLY A 366 10.03 0.25 -17.53
N TYR A 367 9.11 0.74 -18.34
CA TYR A 367 7.75 0.20 -18.41
C TYR A 367 7.21 0.21 -19.85
N LEU A 368 6.26 -0.68 -20.11
CA LEU A 368 5.52 -0.71 -21.35
C LEU A 368 4.11 -0.14 -21.13
N GLU A 369 3.77 0.84 -21.95
CA GLU A 369 2.43 1.43 -22.05
C GLU A 369 1.96 1.41 -23.50
N LYS A 370 0.78 0.86 -23.77
CA LYS A 370 0.25 0.74 -25.15
C LYS A 370 1.28 0.19 -26.16
N SER A 371 2.10 -0.77 -25.71
CA SER A 371 3.17 -1.41 -26.48
C SER A 371 4.41 -0.53 -26.75
N MET A 372 4.47 0.70 -26.23
CA MET A 372 5.66 1.54 -26.28
C MET A 372 6.48 1.40 -25.00
N PHE A 373 7.80 1.38 -25.12
CA PHE A 373 8.74 1.32 -24.00
C PHE A 373 9.10 2.73 -23.53
N TYR A 374 9.09 2.92 -22.22
CA TYR A 374 9.51 4.15 -21.56
C TYR A 374 10.60 3.83 -20.54
N PRO A 375 11.78 4.44 -20.63
CA PRO A 375 12.82 4.29 -19.62
C PRO A 375 12.42 4.97 -18.31
N THR A 376 13.07 4.60 -17.21
CA THR A 376 12.92 5.24 -15.90
C THR A 376 14.24 5.83 -15.46
N ALA A 377 14.26 7.15 -15.23
CA ALA A 377 15.44 7.90 -14.77
C ALA A 377 15.46 8.06 -13.23
N SER A 378 14.29 8.08 -12.60
CA SER A 378 14.13 8.23 -11.16
C SER A 378 12.98 7.35 -10.65
N GLY A 379 12.85 7.28 -9.33
CA GLY A 379 11.75 6.63 -8.64
C GLY A 379 11.84 5.11 -8.54
N THR A 380 10.88 4.56 -7.82
CA THR A 380 10.69 3.12 -7.68
C THR A 380 9.31 2.74 -8.22
N PRO A 381 9.15 1.59 -8.91
CA PRO A 381 7.88 1.26 -9.54
C PRO A 381 6.76 1.11 -8.51
N GLN A 382 5.70 1.92 -8.62
CA GLN A 382 4.49 1.72 -7.84
C GLN A 382 3.85 0.38 -8.23
N GLY A 383 3.89 -0.59 -7.30
CA GLY A 383 3.41 -1.96 -7.52
C GLY A 383 4.50 -3.04 -7.41
N GLY A 384 5.77 -2.67 -7.28
CA GLY A 384 6.86 -3.58 -6.91
C GLY A 384 6.75 -4.01 -5.43
N ILE A 385 7.13 -5.24 -5.13
CA ILE A 385 7.12 -5.77 -3.75
C ILE A 385 8.15 -5.07 -2.86
N ILE A 386 9.30 -4.68 -3.43
CA ILE A 386 10.39 -4.04 -2.69
C ILE A 386 10.22 -2.52 -2.56
N SER A 387 9.46 -1.88 -3.45
CA SER A 387 9.34 -0.42 -3.52
C SER A 387 8.90 0.26 -2.20
N PRO A 388 7.94 -0.30 -1.42
CA PRO A 388 7.57 0.29 -0.14
C PRO A 388 8.71 0.33 0.88
N VAL A 389 9.60 -0.67 0.89
CA VAL A 389 10.76 -0.70 1.79
C VAL A 389 11.81 0.29 1.32
N LEU A 390 12.05 0.40 0.01
CA LEU A 390 12.96 1.41 -0.56
C LEU A 390 12.50 2.83 -0.21
N ALA A 391 11.21 3.13 -0.39
CA ALA A 391 10.64 4.42 -0.04
C ALA A 391 10.77 4.72 1.47
N ASN A 392 10.50 3.74 2.35
CA ASN A 392 10.70 3.93 3.79
C ASN A 392 12.17 4.20 4.13
N MET A 393 13.11 3.43 3.58
CA MET A 393 14.55 3.63 3.82
C MET A 393 15.05 4.98 3.33
N SER A 394 14.46 5.52 2.26
CA SER A 394 14.77 6.87 1.77
C SER A 394 14.24 7.97 2.71
N LEU A 395 13.24 7.69 3.52
CA LEU A 395 12.64 8.65 4.45
C LEU A 395 13.05 8.41 5.91
N ASP A 396 13.72 7.31 6.22
CA ASP A 396 14.20 7.01 7.56
C ASP A 396 15.43 7.88 7.91
N GLY A 397 15.54 8.26 9.20
CA GLY A 397 16.52 9.20 9.70
C GLY A 397 15.98 10.62 9.89
N MET A 398 14.80 10.93 9.37
CA MET A 398 14.15 12.24 9.52
C MET A 398 13.81 12.54 10.98
N GLU A 399 13.33 11.53 11.74
CA GLU A 399 13.05 11.66 13.17
C GLU A 399 14.33 11.95 13.98
N GLU A 400 15.43 11.29 13.64
CA GLU A 400 16.72 11.49 14.32
C GLU A 400 17.30 12.88 14.02
N MET A 401 17.23 13.32 12.77
CA MET A 401 17.64 14.67 12.35
C MET A 401 16.87 15.75 13.13
N LEU A 402 15.56 15.65 13.22
CA LEU A 402 14.73 16.58 13.98
C LEU A 402 15.09 16.58 15.48
N LYS A 403 15.35 15.41 16.07
CA LYS A 403 15.76 15.30 17.47
C LYS A 403 17.14 15.91 17.76
N LYS A 404 18.06 15.88 16.80
CA LYS A 404 19.38 16.51 16.90
C LYS A 404 19.27 18.02 16.75
N ALA A 405 18.43 18.51 15.84
CA ALA A 405 18.29 19.93 15.55
C ALA A 405 17.48 20.69 16.60
N PHE A 406 16.52 20.02 17.26
CA PHE A 406 15.61 20.71 18.19
C PHE A 406 15.58 20.06 19.57
N PRO A 407 15.81 20.83 20.67
CA PRO A 407 15.68 20.34 22.03
C PRO A 407 14.21 20.00 22.34
N ARG A 408 14.00 19.17 23.36
CA ARG A 408 12.65 18.71 23.77
C ARG A 408 11.71 19.86 24.15
N THR A 409 12.25 20.99 24.63
CA THR A 409 11.50 22.22 24.96
C THR A 409 10.75 22.77 23.76
N LYS A 410 11.28 22.66 22.53
CA LYS A 410 10.64 23.10 21.30
C LYS A 410 9.47 22.21 20.85
N LYS A 411 9.23 21.08 21.53
CA LYS A 411 8.09 20.16 21.31
C LYS A 411 7.94 19.70 19.87
N VAL A 412 9.08 19.55 19.15
CA VAL A 412 9.11 19.05 17.78
C VAL A 412 9.00 17.52 17.82
N HIS A 413 7.85 16.98 17.39
CA HIS A 413 7.60 15.56 17.29
C HIS A 413 7.05 15.23 15.92
N MET A 414 7.56 14.15 15.30
CA MET A 414 7.08 13.67 14.00
C MET A 414 6.21 12.41 14.18
N VAL A 415 5.20 12.28 13.34
CA VAL A 415 4.44 11.04 13.13
C VAL A 415 4.33 10.82 11.62
N ARG A 416 4.85 9.70 11.13
CA ARG A 416 4.91 9.37 9.70
C ARG A 416 4.15 8.09 9.36
N TYR A 417 3.44 8.13 8.25
CA TYR A 417 2.82 6.96 7.63
C TYR A 417 3.16 6.94 6.13
N ALA A 418 4.20 6.21 5.76
CA ALA A 418 4.78 6.24 4.41
C ALA A 418 5.26 7.66 4.03
N ASP A 419 4.68 8.22 2.97
CA ASP A 419 4.91 9.57 2.43
C ASP A 419 4.10 10.67 3.13
N ASP A 420 3.01 10.32 3.83
CA ASP A 420 2.22 11.25 4.64
C ASP A 420 2.84 11.41 6.04
N PHE A 421 3.10 12.63 6.48
CA PHE A 421 3.60 12.87 7.84
C PHE A 421 3.14 14.21 8.43
N ILE A 422 3.17 14.27 9.75
CA ILE A 422 2.95 15.49 10.51
C ILE A 422 4.14 15.76 11.43
N ILE A 423 4.43 17.05 11.63
CA ILE A 423 5.41 17.50 12.62
C ILE A 423 4.75 18.54 13.51
N THR A 424 4.89 18.39 14.83
CA THR A 424 4.38 19.36 15.80
C THR A 424 5.44 20.37 16.17
N GLY A 425 5.05 21.54 16.65
CA GLY A 425 5.95 22.58 17.15
C GLY A 425 5.26 23.52 18.13
N GLU A 426 6.06 24.25 18.93
CA GLU A 426 5.53 25.22 19.89
C GLU A 426 4.93 26.46 19.22
N SER A 427 5.49 26.92 18.10
CA SER A 427 5.04 28.09 17.36
C SER A 427 4.96 27.83 15.84
N LYS A 428 4.25 28.71 15.11
CA LYS A 428 4.11 28.66 13.66
C LYS A 428 5.46 28.99 13.00
N GLU A 429 6.12 30.02 13.49
CA GLU A 429 7.39 30.54 12.97
C GLU A 429 8.50 29.48 13.09
N LEU A 430 8.54 28.71 14.18
CA LEU A 430 9.46 27.60 14.34
C LEU A 430 9.28 26.55 13.22
N LEU A 431 8.00 26.20 12.92
CA LEU A 431 7.69 25.22 11.89
C LEU A 431 8.00 25.75 10.48
N GLU A 432 7.69 27.01 10.22
CA GLU A 432 7.85 27.65 8.91
C GLU A 432 9.32 27.95 8.59
N ASN A 433 10.04 28.58 9.52
CA ASN A 433 11.37 29.15 9.26
C ASN A 433 12.52 28.20 9.62
N LYS A 434 12.30 27.17 10.44
CA LYS A 434 13.36 26.24 10.87
C LYS A 434 13.07 24.79 10.51
N VAL A 435 11.89 24.29 10.85
CA VAL A 435 11.56 22.86 10.64
C VAL A 435 11.36 22.54 9.17
N LYS A 436 10.56 23.33 8.46
CA LYS A 436 10.22 23.09 7.06
C LYS A 436 11.48 23.15 6.16
N PRO A 437 12.36 24.18 6.24
CA PRO A 437 13.59 24.19 5.42
C PRO A 437 14.50 22.99 5.69
N LEU A 438 14.66 22.58 6.96
CA LEU A 438 15.45 21.41 7.30
C LEU A 438 14.89 20.11 6.69
N ILE A 439 13.57 19.98 6.61
CA ILE A 439 12.92 18.84 5.94
C ILE A 439 13.12 18.93 4.43
N GLU A 440 13.02 20.11 3.83
CA GLU A 440 13.24 20.32 2.40
C GLU A 440 14.67 19.94 2.01
N GLU A 441 15.69 20.36 2.76
CA GLU A 441 17.08 19.96 2.58
C GLU A 441 17.27 18.42 2.70
N PHE A 442 16.63 17.81 3.70
CA PHE A 442 16.67 16.36 3.88
C PHE A 442 16.09 15.62 2.66
N LEU A 443 15.00 16.10 2.10
CA LEU A 443 14.30 15.51 0.97
C LEU A 443 15.07 15.76 -0.33
N GLU A 444 15.62 16.93 -0.53
CA GLU A 444 16.37 17.32 -1.73
C GLU A 444 17.55 16.38 -2.01
N LYS A 445 18.33 16.02 -0.97
CA LYS A 445 19.42 15.03 -1.04
C LYS A 445 18.96 13.65 -1.56
N ARG A 446 17.66 13.41 -1.60
CA ARG A 446 17.01 12.16 -2.05
C ARG A 446 16.24 12.32 -3.35
N GLY A 447 16.31 13.50 -3.98
CA GLY A 447 15.56 13.85 -5.19
C GLY A 447 14.06 14.06 -4.93
N LEU A 448 13.69 14.37 -3.67
CA LEU A 448 12.31 14.54 -3.25
C LEU A 448 12.00 15.99 -2.90
N THR A 449 10.75 16.39 -3.09
CA THR A 449 10.27 17.74 -2.76
C THR A 449 8.94 17.67 -2.03
N LEU A 450 8.67 18.64 -1.15
CA LEU A 450 7.35 18.80 -0.55
C LEU A 450 6.30 19.24 -1.58
N SER A 451 5.07 18.82 -1.40
CA SER A 451 3.95 19.28 -2.20
C SER A 451 3.47 20.63 -1.66
N SER A 452 3.69 21.72 -2.40
CA SER A 452 3.24 23.08 -2.02
C SER A 452 1.72 23.15 -1.83
N GLU A 453 0.94 22.43 -2.67
CA GLU A 453 -0.53 22.39 -2.60
C GLU A 453 -1.08 21.72 -1.34
N LYS A 454 -0.32 20.81 -0.72
CA LYS A 454 -0.81 19.97 0.37
C LYS A 454 -0.06 20.22 1.68
N THR A 455 1.10 20.86 1.64
CA THR A 455 1.87 21.19 2.82
C THR A 455 1.33 22.47 3.44
N LYS A 456 0.88 22.38 4.69
CA LYS A 456 0.31 23.53 5.41
C LYS A 456 0.61 23.46 6.90
N ILE A 457 0.59 24.62 7.54
CA ILE A 457 0.75 24.75 9.00
C ILE A 457 -0.61 25.10 9.58
N SER A 458 -1.08 24.29 10.50
CA SER A 458 -2.40 24.40 11.11
C SER A 458 -2.30 24.51 12.63
N HIS A 459 -3.17 25.30 13.26
CA HIS A 459 -3.31 25.34 14.71
C HIS A 459 -4.27 24.24 15.18
N ILE A 460 -3.97 23.55 16.29
CA ILE A 460 -4.74 22.40 16.80
C ILE A 460 -6.21 22.72 17.12
N ASN A 461 -6.55 23.97 17.44
CA ASN A 461 -7.93 24.39 17.67
C ASN A 461 -8.74 24.48 16.37
N GLY A 462 -8.09 24.74 15.23
CA GLY A 462 -8.67 24.58 13.89
C GLY A 462 -8.80 23.11 13.49
N GLY A 463 -7.82 22.31 13.93
CA GLY A 463 -7.71 20.88 13.62
C GLY A 463 -7.11 20.62 12.25
N PHE A 464 -6.69 19.37 12.04
CA PHE A 464 -6.09 18.89 10.80
C PHE A 464 -6.60 17.49 10.45
N ASP A 465 -6.48 17.13 9.18
CA ASP A 465 -6.87 15.81 8.67
C ASP A 465 -5.64 14.94 8.41
N PHE A 466 -5.57 13.78 9.05
CA PHE A 466 -4.48 12.81 8.85
C PHE A 466 -5.05 11.38 8.74
N LEU A 467 -4.67 10.66 7.70
CA LEU A 467 -5.12 9.28 7.40
C LEU A 467 -6.64 9.11 7.45
N GLY A 468 -7.38 10.13 7.02
CA GLY A 468 -8.85 10.13 7.02
C GLY A 468 -9.50 10.47 8.34
N PHE A 469 -8.73 10.76 9.38
CA PHE A 469 -9.22 11.26 10.67
C PHE A 469 -9.02 12.78 10.76
N ASN A 470 -9.97 13.48 11.36
CA ASN A 470 -9.83 14.86 11.81
C ASN A 470 -9.39 14.85 13.27
N ILE A 471 -8.30 15.52 13.56
CA ILE A 471 -7.69 15.64 14.88
C ILE A 471 -7.78 17.10 15.31
N ARG A 472 -8.49 17.37 16.40
CA ARG A 472 -8.77 18.74 16.84
C ARG A 472 -8.97 18.83 18.35
N LYS A 473 -8.52 19.95 18.96
CA LYS A 473 -8.88 20.31 20.34
C LYS A 473 -10.18 21.08 20.38
N TYR A 474 -11.09 20.67 21.24
CA TYR A 474 -12.37 21.30 21.54
C TYR A 474 -12.39 21.66 23.03
N LYS A 475 -12.37 22.96 23.36
CA LYS A 475 -12.33 23.42 24.77
C LYS A 475 -11.23 22.67 25.57
N GLY A 476 -10.00 22.61 25.03
CA GLY A 476 -8.85 21.95 25.64
C GLY A 476 -8.79 20.41 25.55
N LYS A 477 -9.87 19.73 25.16
CA LYS A 477 -9.91 18.27 25.00
C LYS A 477 -9.63 17.86 23.56
N LEU A 478 -8.61 17.01 23.34
CA LEU A 478 -8.30 16.47 22.02
C LEU A 478 -9.29 15.37 21.64
N LEU A 479 -9.90 15.51 20.46
CA LEU A 479 -10.76 14.50 19.87
C LEU A 479 -10.22 14.10 18.49
N THR A 480 -10.24 12.81 18.22
CA THR A 480 -10.08 12.23 16.88
C THR A 480 -11.45 11.82 16.37
N LYS A 481 -11.81 12.23 15.16
CA LYS A 481 -13.09 11.92 14.52
C LYS A 481 -12.86 11.52 13.07
N PRO A 482 -13.80 10.83 12.39
CA PRO A 482 -13.73 10.69 10.93
C PRO A 482 -13.71 12.07 10.26
N SER A 483 -12.86 12.27 9.26
CA SER A 483 -12.78 13.53 8.52
C SER A 483 -14.03 13.76 7.66
N LYS A 484 -14.34 15.03 7.33
CA LYS A 484 -15.45 15.37 6.45
C LYS A 484 -15.34 14.67 5.09
N SER A 485 -14.14 14.60 4.53
CA SER A 485 -13.85 13.93 3.26
C SER A 485 -14.09 12.41 3.33
N SER A 486 -13.74 11.77 4.43
CA SER A 486 -14.00 10.33 4.67
C SER A 486 -15.50 10.05 4.78
N ILE A 487 -16.26 10.91 5.48
CA ILE A 487 -17.73 10.79 5.61
C ILE A 487 -18.41 10.96 4.24
N ALA A 488 -18.02 11.95 3.46
CA ALA A 488 -18.53 12.14 2.10
C ALA A 488 -18.25 10.93 1.20
N SER A 489 -17.02 10.40 1.28
CA SER A 489 -16.58 9.25 0.49
C SER A 489 -17.39 7.97 0.78
N ILE A 490 -17.69 7.67 2.05
CA ILE A 490 -18.50 6.49 2.38
C ILE A 490 -19.95 6.67 1.95
N LYS A 491 -20.54 7.84 2.15
CA LYS A 491 -21.90 8.14 1.70
C LYS A 491 -22.01 7.98 0.17
N GLU A 492 -21.03 8.46 -0.59
CA GLU A 492 -21.00 8.31 -2.04
C GLU A 492 -20.83 6.85 -2.46
N LYS A 493 -19.89 6.10 -1.85
CA LYS A 493 -19.70 4.68 -2.12
C LYS A 493 -20.99 3.86 -1.91
N ILE A 494 -21.73 4.13 -0.84
CA ILE A 494 -23.01 3.49 -0.56
C ILE A 494 -24.04 3.89 -1.63
N ARG A 495 -24.11 5.18 -2.00
CA ARG A 495 -25.01 5.69 -3.05
C ARG A 495 -24.73 5.01 -4.40
N GLU A 496 -23.47 4.92 -4.80
CA GLU A 496 -23.06 4.21 -6.02
C GLU A 496 -23.47 2.73 -5.98
N THR A 497 -23.25 2.05 -4.84
CA THR A 497 -23.62 0.65 -4.66
C THR A 497 -25.14 0.46 -4.80
N VAL A 498 -25.95 1.33 -4.19
CA VAL A 498 -27.43 1.29 -4.31
C VAL A 498 -27.86 1.58 -5.75
N LYS A 499 -27.29 2.62 -6.38
CA LYS A 499 -27.60 2.99 -7.78
C LYS A 499 -27.24 1.89 -8.77
N ALA A 500 -26.10 1.21 -8.59
CA ALA A 500 -25.65 0.11 -9.45
C ALA A 500 -26.51 -1.17 -9.28
N ASN A 501 -27.34 -1.27 -8.23
CA ASN A 501 -28.15 -2.43 -7.89
C ASN A 501 -29.65 -2.10 -7.81
N LYS A 502 -30.18 -1.32 -8.77
CA LYS A 502 -31.58 -0.87 -8.80
C LYS A 502 -32.59 -2.01 -8.88
N THR A 503 -32.25 -3.06 -9.63
CA THR A 503 -33.09 -4.24 -9.88
C THR A 503 -32.72 -5.48 -9.06
N ALA A 504 -31.64 -5.42 -8.27
CA ALA A 504 -31.15 -6.54 -7.48
C ALA A 504 -32.17 -7.01 -6.42
N LYS A 505 -32.16 -8.30 -6.06
CA LYS A 505 -32.88 -8.81 -4.88
C LYS A 505 -32.34 -8.10 -3.63
N THR A 506 -33.19 -7.92 -2.61
CA THR A 506 -32.84 -7.23 -1.35
C THR A 506 -31.63 -7.87 -0.69
N GLU A 507 -31.56 -9.20 -0.67
CA GLU A 507 -30.46 -9.97 -0.11
C GLU A 507 -29.13 -9.62 -0.77
N ASN A 508 -29.05 -9.62 -2.10
CA ASN A 508 -27.84 -9.28 -2.85
C ASN A 508 -27.38 -7.83 -2.62
N LEU A 509 -28.33 -6.91 -2.42
CA LEU A 509 -27.99 -5.53 -2.07
C LEU A 509 -27.40 -5.46 -0.66
N ILE A 510 -27.97 -6.17 0.32
CA ILE A 510 -27.49 -6.25 1.70
C ILE A 510 -26.08 -6.86 1.74
N GLU A 511 -25.86 -7.95 1.00
CA GLU A 511 -24.53 -8.60 0.91
C GLU A 511 -23.45 -7.67 0.36
N LYS A 512 -23.78 -6.77 -0.57
CA LYS A 512 -22.83 -5.78 -1.11
C LYS A 512 -22.63 -4.59 -0.19
N LEU A 513 -23.66 -4.18 0.57
CA LEU A 513 -23.59 -3.02 1.48
C LEU A 513 -22.90 -3.36 2.79
N ASN A 514 -23.18 -4.52 3.37
CA ASN A 514 -22.68 -4.90 4.69
C ASN A 514 -21.15 -4.87 4.82
N PRO A 515 -20.35 -5.41 3.86
CA PRO A 515 -18.89 -5.30 3.92
C PRO A 515 -18.39 -3.85 3.91
N VAL A 516 -19.00 -3.00 3.07
CA VAL A 516 -18.63 -1.59 2.94
C VAL A 516 -18.91 -0.83 4.25
N ILE A 517 -20.11 -1.01 4.83
CA ILE A 517 -20.52 -0.36 6.08
C ILE A 517 -19.67 -0.84 7.26
N ARG A 518 -19.47 -2.17 7.38
CA ARG A 518 -18.65 -2.77 8.44
C ARG A 518 -17.18 -2.38 8.32
N GLY A 519 -16.60 -2.45 7.14
CA GLY A 519 -15.21 -2.11 6.89
C GLY A 519 -14.90 -0.67 7.33
N TRP A 520 -15.73 0.29 6.86
CA TRP A 520 -15.56 1.69 7.24
C TRP A 520 -15.78 1.94 8.74
N GLY A 521 -16.85 1.40 9.32
CA GLY A 521 -17.13 1.54 10.75
C GLY A 521 -16.02 0.97 11.62
N ASN A 522 -15.42 -0.17 11.22
CA ASN A 522 -14.29 -0.78 11.93
C ASN A 522 -13.02 0.05 11.87
N TYR A 523 -12.73 0.68 10.73
CA TYR A 523 -11.59 1.57 10.60
C TYR A 523 -11.70 2.76 11.57
N PHE A 524 -12.90 3.34 11.73
CA PHE A 524 -13.11 4.51 12.57
C PHE A 524 -13.54 4.22 14.01
N ARG A 525 -13.71 2.94 14.40
CA ARG A 525 -14.14 2.57 15.76
C ARG A 525 -13.18 2.96 16.88
N HIS A 526 -11.94 3.33 16.53
CA HIS A 526 -10.90 3.76 17.46
C HIS A 526 -10.95 5.26 17.76
N SER A 527 -11.98 5.96 17.29
CA SER A 527 -12.14 7.41 17.42
C SER A 527 -13.53 7.80 17.97
N ALA A 528 -13.76 9.08 18.26
CA ALA A 528 -15.04 9.61 18.71
C ALA A 528 -16.06 9.65 17.56
N SER A 529 -16.51 8.50 17.07
CA SER A 529 -17.27 8.34 15.82
C SER A 529 -18.75 7.98 16.00
N LYS A 530 -19.27 7.77 17.22
CA LYS A 530 -20.67 7.33 17.42
C LYS A 530 -21.70 8.23 16.73
N ARG A 531 -21.64 9.56 16.94
CA ARG A 531 -22.54 10.50 16.25
C ARG A 531 -22.43 10.40 14.73
N THR A 532 -21.20 10.20 14.21
CA THR A 532 -20.97 10.00 12.77
C THR A 532 -21.59 8.69 12.28
N PHE A 533 -21.46 7.61 13.05
CA PHE A 533 -22.07 6.32 12.71
C PHE A 533 -23.58 6.41 12.59
N THR A 534 -24.24 7.05 13.56
CA THR A 534 -25.70 7.29 13.54
C THR A 534 -26.10 8.12 12.32
N SER A 535 -25.35 9.19 12.01
CA SER A 535 -25.62 10.04 10.81
C SER A 535 -25.44 9.27 9.49
N ILE A 536 -24.51 8.34 9.43
CA ILE A 536 -24.33 7.48 8.24
C ILE A 536 -25.48 6.47 8.16
N ASP A 537 -25.86 5.83 9.26
CA ASP A 537 -26.97 4.89 9.32
C ASP A 537 -28.28 5.53 8.85
N HIS A 538 -28.53 6.78 9.24
CA HIS A 538 -29.67 7.55 8.75
C HIS A 538 -29.61 7.77 7.22
N ALA A 539 -28.44 8.16 6.69
CA ALA A 539 -28.27 8.33 5.26
C ALA A 539 -28.44 7.01 4.49
N VAL A 540 -28.00 5.89 5.07
CA VAL A 540 -28.19 4.55 4.50
C VAL A 540 -29.66 4.16 4.49
N PHE A 541 -30.39 4.45 5.57
CA PHE A 541 -31.84 4.26 5.63
C PHE A 541 -32.55 5.03 4.53
N GLU A 542 -32.28 6.33 4.37
CA GLU A 542 -32.87 7.13 3.31
C GLU A 542 -32.61 6.56 1.91
N MET A 543 -31.36 6.13 1.65
CA MET A 543 -30.99 5.55 0.36
C MET A 543 -31.73 4.22 0.08
N THR A 544 -31.87 3.36 1.10
CA THR A 544 -32.57 2.09 0.97
C THR A 544 -34.09 2.27 0.90
N TRP A 545 -34.64 3.27 1.60
CA TRP A 545 -36.04 3.67 1.50
C TRP A 545 -36.38 4.17 0.08
N LYS A 546 -35.57 5.09 -0.46
CA LYS A 546 -35.71 5.58 -1.83
C LYS A 546 -35.59 4.45 -2.87
N TRP A 547 -34.68 3.51 -2.64
CA TRP A 547 -34.54 2.32 -3.48
C TRP A 547 -35.79 1.44 -3.46
N ALA A 548 -36.38 1.18 -2.30
CA ALA A 548 -37.60 0.40 -2.12
C ALA A 548 -38.82 1.09 -2.74
N LYS A 549 -39.01 2.41 -2.48
CA LYS A 549 -40.10 3.22 -3.04
C LYS A 549 -40.08 3.24 -4.58
N ARG A 550 -38.89 3.40 -5.17
CA ARG A 550 -38.74 3.41 -6.63
C ARG A 550 -39.15 2.10 -7.31
N ARG A 551 -39.04 0.97 -6.62
CA ARG A 551 -39.41 -0.37 -7.17
C ARG A 551 -40.90 -0.59 -7.21
N HIS A 552 -41.66 0.16 -6.45
CA HIS A 552 -43.10 0.03 -6.29
C HIS A 552 -43.75 1.41 -6.23
N PRO A 553 -43.78 2.15 -7.35
CA PRO A 553 -44.30 3.52 -7.38
C PRO A 553 -45.77 3.62 -6.97
N GLY A 554 -46.59 2.61 -7.32
CA GLY A 554 -48.03 2.57 -6.99
C GLY A 554 -48.36 1.94 -5.63
N LYS A 555 -47.37 1.63 -4.75
CA LYS A 555 -47.66 1.03 -3.45
C LYS A 555 -47.50 2.05 -2.30
N SER A 556 -48.37 1.94 -1.29
CA SER A 556 -48.36 2.80 -0.13
C SER A 556 -47.04 2.65 0.69
N PRO A 557 -46.60 3.70 1.43
CA PRO A 557 -45.47 3.61 2.33
C PRO A 557 -45.59 2.48 3.37
N LYS A 558 -46.82 2.21 3.85
CA LYS A 558 -47.10 1.12 4.79
C LYS A 558 -46.81 -0.24 4.19
N TRP A 559 -47.17 -0.49 2.94
CA TRP A 559 -46.86 -1.71 2.20
C TRP A 559 -45.35 -1.85 1.98
N ILE A 560 -44.66 -0.78 1.57
CA ILE A 560 -43.20 -0.79 1.36
C ILE A 560 -42.46 -1.12 2.66
N LYS A 561 -42.91 -0.52 3.78
CA LYS A 561 -42.39 -0.82 5.10
C LYS A 561 -42.56 -2.31 5.43
N SER A 562 -43.77 -2.86 5.30
CA SER A 562 -44.07 -4.25 5.63
C SER A 562 -43.25 -5.26 4.80
N LYS A 563 -42.93 -4.93 3.53
CA LYS A 563 -42.15 -5.76 2.63
C LYS A 563 -40.64 -5.70 2.91
N TYR A 564 -40.08 -4.51 3.09
CA TYR A 564 -38.62 -4.28 3.06
C TYR A 564 -38.00 -3.90 4.41
N PHE A 565 -38.82 -3.57 5.42
CA PHE A 565 -38.33 -3.15 6.73
C PHE A 565 -39.05 -3.94 7.82
N GLN A 566 -38.28 -4.76 8.52
CA GLN A 566 -38.78 -5.63 9.57
C GLN A 566 -38.36 -5.14 10.95
N GLN A 567 -39.07 -5.55 11.98
CA GLN A 567 -38.63 -5.43 13.35
C GLN A 567 -37.57 -6.52 13.65
N GLU A 568 -36.48 -6.13 14.27
CA GLU A 568 -35.44 -7.03 14.74
C GLU A 568 -34.96 -6.57 16.12
N LYS A 569 -35.28 -7.34 17.15
CA LYS A 569 -35.08 -6.95 18.55
C LYS A 569 -35.80 -5.62 18.83
N ASN A 570 -35.10 -4.61 19.41
CA ASN A 570 -35.64 -3.29 19.74
C ASN A 570 -35.60 -2.28 18.56
N ARG A 571 -35.53 -2.76 17.30
CA ARG A 571 -35.42 -1.91 16.10
C ARG A 571 -36.57 -2.17 15.15
N ASN A 572 -37.37 -1.16 14.84
CA ASN A 572 -38.57 -1.28 14.02
C ASN A 572 -38.38 -1.09 12.51
N TRP A 573 -37.20 -0.61 12.08
CA TRP A 573 -36.93 -0.23 10.69
C TRP A 573 -35.63 -0.85 10.17
N VAL A 574 -35.48 -2.17 10.32
CA VAL A 574 -34.30 -2.88 9.80
C VAL A 574 -34.58 -3.29 8.35
N PHE A 575 -33.74 -2.83 7.43
CA PHE A 575 -33.84 -3.20 6.02
C PHE A 575 -33.55 -4.67 5.85
N LYS A 576 -34.63 -5.46 5.62
CA LYS A 576 -34.64 -6.92 5.57
C LYS A 576 -35.99 -7.40 5.06
N GLU A 577 -36.04 -8.34 4.14
CA GLU A 577 -37.27 -9.05 3.77
C GLU A 577 -37.64 -10.11 4.80
N LYS A 578 -38.96 -10.38 4.97
CA LYS A 578 -39.49 -11.33 5.99
C LYS A 578 -38.79 -12.71 5.96
N ARG A 579 -38.55 -13.26 4.77
CA ARG A 579 -37.98 -14.62 4.59
C ARG A 579 -36.43 -14.60 4.56
N ASN A 580 -35.77 -13.44 4.58
CA ASN A 580 -34.32 -13.33 4.51
C ASN A 580 -33.65 -13.52 5.86
N ARG A 581 -32.53 -14.28 5.88
CA ARG A 581 -31.68 -14.44 7.06
C ARG A 581 -30.78 -13.24 7.31
N HIS A 582 -30.47 -12.47 6.26
CA HIS A 582 -29.53 -11.35 6.30
C HIS A 582 -30.27 -10.03 6.47
N SER A 583 -29.83 -9.24 7.46
CA SER A 583 -30.29 -7.87 7.69
C SER A 583 -29.18 -6.87 7.35
N LEU A 584 -29.57 -5.62 7.02
CA LEU A 584 -28.61 -4.55 6.82
C LEU A 584 -27.94 -4.19 8.14
N PHE A 585 -26.61 -4.18 8.11
CA PHE A 585 -25.80 -3.92 9.28
C PHE A 585 -25.90 -2.45 9.70
N LYS A 586 -26.11 -2.20 10.99
CA LYS A 586 -26.17 -0.86 11.57
C LYS A 586 -24.81 -0.48 12.14
N MET A 587 -24.21 0.59 11.63
CA MET A 587 -22.84 1.01 11.98
C MET A 587 -22.75 1.48 13.44
N ASP A 588 -23.78 2.13 13.97
CA ASP A 588 -23.79 2.57 15.36
C ASP A 588 -23.76 1.42 16.38
N SER A 589 -24.05 0.18 15.97
CA SER A 589 -23.89 -1.00 16.82
C SER A 589 -22.42 -1.33 17.12
N ILE A 590 -21.47 -0.76 16.39
CA ILE A 590 -20.04 -0.97 16.60
C ILE A 590 -19.61 -0.27 17.91
N PRO A 591 -19.05 -1.00 18.89
CA PRO A 591 -18.53 -0.38 20.10
C PRO A 591 -17.26 0.41 19.81
N ILE A 592 -17.14 1.60 20.39
CA ILE A 592 -15.90 2.38 20.33
C ILE A 592 -14.88 1.76 21.29
N ARG A 593 -13.69 1.50 20.77
CA ARG A 593 -12.59 0.88 21.55
C ARG A 593 -11.27 1.53 21.18
N ARG A 594 -10.48 1.92 22.18
CA ARG A 594 -9.18 2.54 21.95
C ARG A 594 -8.20 1.57 21.32
N HIS A 595 -7.39 2.05 20.36
CA HIS A 595 -6.35 1.25 19.74
C HIS A 595 -5.18 1.01 20.70
N ILE A 596 -4.58 -0.17 20.64
CA ILE A 596 -3.37 -0.53 21.41
C ILE A 596 -2.16 -0.21 20.53
N LYS A 597 -1.55 0.96 20.77
CA LYS A 597 -0.38 1.43 20.00
C LYS A 597 0.79 0.47 20.15
N ILE A 598 1.51 0.23 19.06
CA ILE A 598 2.75 -0.54 19.04
C ILE A 598 3.88 0.23 19.78
N LYS A 599 4.75 -0.48 20.50
CA LYS A 599 5.98 0.10 21.04
C LYS A 599 6.91 0.51 19.90
N GLY A 600 7.51 1.69 19.97
CA GLY A 600 8.34 2.24 18.88
C GLY A 600 9.54 1.37 18.52
N GLU A 601 10.17 0.75 19.52
CA GLU A 601 11.34 -0.12 19.36
C GLU A 601 11.01 -1.56 18.96
N ALA A 602 9.72 -1.95 18.97
CA ALA A 602 9.33 -3.32 18.70
C ALA A 602 9.67 -3.72 17.26
N ASN A 603 10.52 -4.74 17.12
CA ASN A 603 11.02 -5.25 15.84
C ASN A 603 10.52 -6.69 15.64
N PRO A 604 9.73 -6.98 14.59
CA PRO A 604 9.14 -8.30 14.35
C PRO A 604 10.15 -9.38 13.95
N TYR A 605 11.40 -9.03 13.68
CA TYR A 605 12.49 -9.94 13.35
C TYR A 605 13.42 -10.25 14.55
N ASP A 606 13.22 -9.57 15.68
CA ASP A 606 13.99 -9.79 16.90
C ASP A 606 13.21 -10.70 17.85
N PRO A 607 13.75 -11.89 18.19
CA PRO A 607 13.07 -12.87 19.06
C PRO A 607 12.59 -12.32 20.38
N LYS A 608 13.27 -11.32 20.96
CA LYS A 608 12.86 -10.70 22.24
C LYS A 608 11.46 -10.06 22.22
N TRP A 609 10.91 -9.79 21.01
CA TRP A 609 9.60 -9.18 20.85
C TRP A 609 8.49 -10.15 20.48
N TYR A 610 8.76 -11.45 20.32
CA TYR A 610 7.76 -12.44 19.87
C TYR A 610 6.57 -12.54 20.82
N GLU A 611 6.84 -12.62 22.12
CA GLU A 611 5.79 -12.66 23.15
C GLU A 611 4.93 -11.39 23.12
N TYR A 612 5.57 -10.22 23.13
CA TYR A 612 4.89 -8.92 23.02
C TYR A 612 3.96 -8.85 21.79
N PHE A 613 4.40 -9.32 20.63
CA PHE A 613 3.59 -9.31 19.43
C PHE A 613 2.42 -10.27 19.52
N THR A 614 2.62 -11.45 20.09
CA THR A 614 1.57 -12.45 20.33
C THR A 614 0.52 -11.90 21.26
N GLU A 615 0.92 -11.37 22.42
CA GLU A 615 -0.02 -10.75 23.37
C GLU A 615 -0.79 -9.58 22.78
N ARG A 616 -0.06 -8.67 22.07
CA ARG A 616 -0.70 -7.53 21.42
C ARG A 616 -1.74 -7.97 20.39
N ALA A 617 -1.40 -8.95 19.56
CA ALA A 617 -2.30 -9.50 18.56
C ALA A 617 -3.53 -10.13 19.22
N MET A 618 -3.35 -10.91 20.30
CA MET A 618 -4.45 -11.50 21.07
C MET A 618 -5.36 -10.43 21.70
N LYS A 619 -4.77 -9.40 22.30
CA LYS A 619 -5.53 -8.27 22.89
C LYS A 619 -6.35 -7.54 21.82
N LEU A 620 -5.78 -7.29 20.64
CA LEU A 620 -6.47 -6.66 19.51
C LEU A 620 -7.58 -7.55 18.94
N GLN A 621 -7.34 -8.85 18.79
CA GLN A 621 -8.34 -9.78 18.25
C GLN A 621 -9.49 -10.01 19.23
N LYS A 622 -9.23 -10.18 20.54
CA LYS A 622 -10.28 -10.25 21.59
C LYS A 622 -11.21 -9.03 21.57
N GLN A 623 -10.69 -7.85 21.18
CA GLN A 623 -11.53 -6.67 21.00
C GLN A 623 -12.45 -6.74 19.76
N ASN A 624 -12.20 -7.67 18.83
CA ASN A 624 -12.79 -7.69 17.49
C ASN A 624 -13.54 -9.00 17.15
N ILE A 625 -13.85 -9.83 18.13
CA ILE A 625 -14.54 -11.12 17.88
C ILE A 625 -15.89 -10.89 17.23
N ARG A 626 -16.14 -11.52 16.06
CA ARG A 626 -17.38 -11.41 15.28
C ARG A 626 -17.77 -12.65 14.54
N THR A 627 -16.79 -13.43 14.12
CA THR A 627 -16.97 -14.61 13.27
C THR A 627 -16.45 -15.85 13.98
N ARG A 628 -16.86 -17.02 13.51
CA ARG A 628 -16.26 -18.28 13.94
C ARG A 628 -14.74 -18.30 13.70
N GLN A 629 -14.29 -17.69 12.60
CA GLN A 629 -12.86 -17.60 12.30
C GLN A 629 -12.10 -16.76 13.33
N ASP A 630 -12.70 -15.69 13.88
CA ASP A 630 -12.08 -14.90 14.94
C ASP A 630 -11.91 -15.71 16.23
N VAL A 631 -12.90 -16.55 16.55
CA VAL A 631 -12.83 -17.45 17.71
C VAL A 631 -11.71 -18.48 17.51
N LEU A 632 -11.72 -19.18 16.37
CA LEU A 632 -10.68 -20.16 16.02
C LEU A 632 -9.29 -19.53 16.01
N TRP A 633 -9.16 -18.30 15.50
CA TRP A 633 -7.89 -17.58 15.50
C TRP A 633 -7.39 -17.32 16.93
N ILE A 634 -8.28 -16.97 17.84
CA ILE A 634 -7.94 -16.73 19.26
C ILE A 634 -7.54 -18.03 19.95
N GLU A 635 -8.31 -19.09 19.77
CA GLU A 635 -8.04 -20.42 20.34
C GLU A 635 -6.68 -20.96 19.86
N GLN A 636 -6.38 -20.76 18.58
CA GLN A 636 -5.10 -21.14 17.97
C GLN A 636 -3.97 -20.14 18.25
N LYS A 637 -4.19 -19.09 19.07
CA LYS A 637 -3.22 -18.01 19.36
C LYS A 637 -2.68 -17.37 18.08
N GLY A 638 -3.48 -17.35 17.01
CA GLY A 638 -3.08 -16.82 15.69
C GLY A 638 -2.07 -17.67 14.93
N ILE A 639 -1.90 -18.93 15.26
CA ILE A 639 -0.94 -19.87 14.66
C ILE A 639 -1.68 -20.90 13.80
N CYS A 640 -1.21 -21.14 12.60
CA CYS A 640 -1.68 -22.23 11.76
C CYS A 640 -1.18 -23.58 12.31
N PRO A 641 -2.06 -24.51 12.70
CA PRO A 641 -1.62 -25.79 13.28
C PRO A 641 -0.79 -26.65 12.30
N ALA A 642 -1.02 -26.55 10.99
CA ALA A 642 -0.31 -27.33 9.99
C ALA A 642 1.14 -26.90 9.77
N CYS A 643 1.45 -25.60 9.76
CA CYS A 643 2.81 -25.13 9.49
C CYS A 643 3.45 -24.39 10.66
N GLN A 644 2.76 -24.29 11.79
CA GLN A 644 3.25 -23.63 13.03
C GLN A 644 3.73 -22.19 12.81
N THR A 645 3.12 -21.47 11.82
CA THR A 645 3.43 -20.08 11.55
C THR A 645 2.21 -19.20 11.75
N GLU A 646 2.44 -17.91 11.93
CA GLU A 646 1.37 -16.94 12.14
C GLU A 646 0.37 -16.92 10.98
N LEU A 647 -0.91 -16.86 11.32
CA LEU A 647 -2.01 -16.56 10.42
C LEU A 647 -2.04 -15.04 10.24
N ASP A 648 -1.30 -14.54 9.24
CA ASP A 648 -1.23 -13.12 8.90
C ASP A 648 -2.36 -12.75 7.93
N LYS A 649 -2.91 -11.54 8.09
CA LYS A 649 -3.97 -11.00 7.22
C LYS A 649 -3.54 -10.84 5.75
N GLY A 650 -2.25 -10.86 5.46
CA GLY A 650 -1.70 -10.83 4.09
C GLY A 650 -1.83 -12.15 3.32
N GLU A 651 -2.10 -13.28 4.00
CA GLU A 651 -2.33 -14.58 3.39
C GLU A 651 -3.81 -14.99 3.50
N GLU A 652 -4.27 -15.78 2.54
CA GLU A 652 -5.63 -16.32 2.50
C GLU A 652 -5.76 -17.51 3.47
N TRP A 653 -6.78 -17.50 4.33
CA TRP A 653 -7.06 -18.56 5.31
C TRP A 653 -8.30 -19.34 4.93
N HIS A 654 -8.32 -20.63 5.28
CA HIS A 654 -9.48 -21.49 5.12
C HIS A 654 -9.83 -22.14 6.46
N THR A 655 -11.12 -22.28 6.73
CA THR A 655 -11.61 -23.15 7.78
C THR A 655 -11.58 -24.59 7.27
N HIS A 656 -10.94 -25.49 8.00
CA HIS A 656 -10.81 -26.91 7.67
C HIS A 656 -11.50 -27.75 8.72
N HIS A 657 -12.21 -28.80 8.29
CA HIS A 657 -12.85 -29.78 9.18
C HIS A 657 -11.83 -30.85 9.57
N LEU A 658 -11.59 -31.05 10.86
CA LEU A 658 -10.73 -32.15 11.37
C LEU A 658 -11.31 -33.50 10.96
N LYS A 659 -12.58 -33.76 11.28
CA LYS A 659 -13.36 -34.88 10.74
C LYS A 659 -14.15 -34.37 9.53
N PRO A 660 -13.91 -34.89 8.33
CA PRO A 660 -14.61 -34.46 7.11
C PRO A 660 -16.13 -34.64 7.21
N LYS A 661 -16.91 -33.76 6.58
CA LYS A 661 -18.37 -33.86 6.52
C LYS A 661 -18.85 -35.17 5.91
N SER A 662 -18.17 -35.69 4.87
CA SER A 662 -18.43 -36.98 4.26
C SER A 662 -18.27 -38.17 5.21
N LYS A 663 -17.52 -37.97 6.34
CA LYS A 663 -17.33 -38.97 7.41
C LYS A 663 -18.13 -38.63 8.67
N GLY A 664 -19.21 -37.83 8.55
CA GLY A 664 -20.08 -37.45 9.67
C GLY A 664 -19.53 -36.34 10.58
N GLY A 665 -18.56 -35.53 10.08
CA GLY A 665 -18.04 -34.39 10.83
C GLY A 665 -19.05 -33.23 10.94
N LYS A 666 -19.23 -32.68 12.15
CA LYS A 666 -20.16 -31.59 12.45
C LYS A 666 -19.52 -30.22 12.19
N ASP A 667 -20.34 -29.18 11.92
CA ASP A 667 -19.93 -27.77 11.78
C ASP A 667 -19.85 -27.05 13.18
N ASN A 668 -19.29 -27.72 14.18
CA ASN A 668 -19.02 -27.13 15.50
C ASN A 668 -17.56 -26.64 15.57
N LEU A 669 -17.26 -25.72 16.52
CA LEU A 669 -15.92 -25.16 16.67
C LEU A 669 -14.86 -26.24 16.97
N GLU A 670 -15.20 -27.25 17.72
CA GLU A 670 -14.30 -28.36 18.09
C GLU A 670 -13.80 -29.16 16.88
N ASN A 671 -14.61 -29.23 15.81
CA ASN A 671 -14.26 -29.91 14.57
C ASN A 671 -13.64 -28.98 13.51
N LEU A 672 -13.40 -27.70 13.85
CA LEU A 672 -12.93 -26.69 12.89
C LEU A 672 -11.57 -26.15 13.31
N VAL A 673 -10.69 -25.99 12.32
CA VAL A 673 -9.40 -25.28 12.48
C VAL A 673 -9.20 -24.27 11.37
N LEU A 674 -8.49 -23.17 11.69
CA LEU A 674 -8.14 -22.15 10.75
C LEU A 674 -6.72 -22.38 10.22
N ILE A 675 -6.55 -22.54 8.93
CA ILE A 675 -5.27 -22.85 8.30
C ILE A 675 -5.04 -21.98 7.05
N HIS A 676 -3.78 -21.79 6.66
CA HIS A 676 -3.45 -21.12 5.40
C HIS A 676 -4.03 -21.88 4.20
N SER A 677 -4.44 -21.17 3.16
CA SER A 677 -4.95 -21.78 1.92
C SER A 677 -3.93 -22.71 1.25
N VAL A 678 -2.64 -22.48 1.45
CA VAL A 678 -1.56 -23.37 0.97
C VAL A 678 -1.54 -24.66 1.77
N CYS A 679 -1.60 -24.57 3.10
CA CYS A 679 -1.64 -25.74 3.99
C CYS A 679 -2.90 -26.58 3.77
N HIS A 680 -4.05 -25.91 3.58
CA HIS A 680 -5.32 -26.58 3.24
C HIS A 680 -5.21 -27.43 1.97
N ARG A 681 -4.61 -26.90 0.91
CA ARG A 681 -4.37 -27.66 -0.33
C ARG A 681 -3.38 -28.80 -0.18
N GLN A 682 -2.36 -28.65 0.69
CA GLN A 682 -1.41 -29.72 0.96
C GLN A 682 -2.06 -30.90 1.68
N ILE A 683 -2.91 -30.63 2.68
CA ILE A 683 -3.66 -31.67 3.40
C ILE A 683 -4.55 -32.46 2.44
N HIS A 684 -5.26 -31.77 1.54
CA HIS A 684 -6.12 -32.46 0.56
C HIS A 684 -5.36 -33.16 -0.57
N ALA A 685 -4.13 -32.71 -0.88
CA ALA A 685 -3.30 -33.36 -1.90
C ALA A 685 -2.59 -34.62 -1.40
N ASN A 686 -2.43 -34.77 -0.08
CA ASN A 686 -1.72 -35.87 0.56
C ASN A 686 -2.54 -36.36 1.78
N PRO A 687 -3.67 -37.06 1.57
CA PRO A 687 -4.55 -37.47 2.67
C PRO A 687 -3.90 -38.45 3.65
N ASN A 688 -2.86 -39.19 3.22
CA ASN A 688 -2.16 -40.16 4.05
C ASN A 688 -1.02 -39.55 4.92
N THR A 689 -0.73 -38.24 4.76
CA THR A 689 0.19 -37.55 5.67
C THR A 689 -0.60 -36.97 6.84
N GLY A 690 -1.15 -37.82 7.70
CA GLY A 690 -1.74 -37.46 9.01
C GLY A 690 -0.81 -36.64 9.91
N CYS A 691 0.42 -36.39 9.44
CA CYS A 691 1.48 -35.69 10.12
C CYS A 691 1.43 -34.16 10.02
N LEU A 692 0.46 -33.56 9.26
CA LEU A 692 0.39 -32.11 9.10
C LEU A 692 -0.52 -31.40 10.11
N LEU A 693 -1.42 -32.14 10.75
CA LEU A 693 -2.18 -31.64 11.90
C LEU A 693 -1.74 -32.40 13.12
N PRO A 694 -1.30 -31.74 14.19
CA PRO A 694 -1.14 -32.40 15.50
C PRO A 694 -2.44 -33.09 15.84
N ASP A 695 -2.37 -34.26 16.46
CA ASP A 695 -3.54 -34.98 16.95
C ASP A 695 -4.42 -34.04 17.77
N ALA A 696 -5.47 -33.55 17.15
CA ALA A 696 -6.28 -32.44 17.66
C ALA A 696 -7.15 -32.84 18.87
N SER A 697 -7.08 -34.13 19.25
CA SER A 697 -7.91 -34.66 20.33
C SER A 697 -7.42 -34.34 21.72
N ARG A 698 -6.22 -33.78 21.94
CA ARG A 698 -5.66 -33.73 23.31
C ARG A 698 -5.10 -32.40 23.84
N HIS A 699 -4.86 -31.35 23.05
CA HIS A 699 -4.12 -30.19 23.58
C HIS A 699 -4.69 -28.78 23.37
N PHE A 700 -5.82 -28.62 22.68
CA PHE A 700 -6.41 -27.28 22.47
C PHE A 700 -7.60 -26.96 23.40
N ILE A 701 -8.05 -27.89 24.24
CA ILE A 701 -9.23 -27.70 25.08
C ILE A 701 -8.89 -27.35 26.54
N LYS A 702 -7.62 -27.47 26.96
CA LYS A 702 -7.19 -27.13 28.32
C LYS A 702 -6.00 -26.17 28.32
N ALA A 703 -6.25 -24.87 28.11
CA ALA A 703 -5.43 -23.77 28.64
C ALA A 703 -6.22 -22.45 28.54
#